data_80be350788cdaebb5ff5faaaf66b1ab2
#
_entry.id   80be350788cdaebb5ff5faaaf66b1ab2
#
_cell.length_a   1.000
_cell.length_b   1.000
_cell.length_c   1.000
_cell.angle_alpha   90.00
_cell.angle_beta   90.00
_cell.angle_gamma   90.00
#
_symmetry.space_group_name_H-M   'P 1'
#
loop_
_entity.id
_entity.type
_entity.pdbx_description
1 polymer ?
#
loop_
_entity_poly.entity_id
_entity_poly.type
_entity_poly.pdbx_seq_one_letter_code
_entity_poly.pdbx_strand_id
1 'polypeptide(L)'
;FPTLLKDTDMHPTRMDFQTTADIVRKVLDIPELTPGLLTASSLSETLDEYREVSARGRKRDEIKATVETGFTKEILEINATQMLAEWNRVSAQWFLPRYFGQKKIKKAINLYALKPVKPEAVKPLLHQIIHYQEEAEFVRKHADRLPSLFGGFGRSEDWSTIEQIINDMGVLHSLLLNYSKNIAKATQIKQNLSVQLTEGLRSFRDMHAHSLNELYQLAERLVNIENRLSSTLGISAETLYMNSADWINTALANARLHKENLDKLKDWYQWLQAYRQLDKLGIGFIALEYKEKNIPTDQLIDSFHKSFYQAAICYIISKEPTLELFNGKIFNDIIAKYKQISTNFETITQRELFARLASNIPSFTHAAIQSSEVGILQKNIRNNARGISIRKLFDQIPTLLSRMCPCMLMSPLSVAQYIDADADKFDLIVFDEASQMPTYEAVGAIARGKNVVIVGDPKQMPPTSFFSVNTVDEDNIELEDLESILDDCLALSIPSKYLLWHYRSKHESLIAFSNSEYYDNKLMTFPSPDNIESKVRMVAIDGYYDKGKSRQNRAEAQAVVDEIARRLRSEELRRKSIGVVTFSVVQQALIEDLLSDLFIFHPELETLALESEEPLFIKNLENVQGDERDVILFSVGYGPDSEGRVSMNFGPLNRIGGERRLNVAVSRARYEMIIFSTLRSDMIDLNRTSSIGVAGLKRFLEYAEKGTRNTLGSSLPSLPEETVSIENIIADKLRSLGYTVHTDIGCSGYKIDIGIVDPQN
;
A
#
# COMPACT_ATOMS: atom_id res chain seq x y z
N PHE A 1 -12.51 -39.69 20.08
CA PHE A 1 -11.24 -39.01 20.17
C PHE A 1 -10.11 -39.73 19.41
N PRO A 2 -9.91 -41.07 19.60
CA PRO A 2 -8.92 -41.81 18.81
C PRO A 2 -9.11 -41.68 17.30
N THR A 3 -10.35 -41.58 16.83
CA THR A 3 -10.67 -41.44 15.40
C THR A 3 -10.30 -40.08 14.84
N LEU A 4 -10.36 -39.00 15.62
CA LEU A 4 -9.96 -37.65 15.18
C LEU A 4 -8.43 -37.52 15.05
N LEU A 5 -7.69 -38.21 15.91
CA LEU A 5 -6.22 -38.22 15.91
C LEU A 5 -5.61 -39.34 15.07
N LYS A 6 -6.44 -40.16 14.41
CA LYS A 6 -5.97 -41.26 13.56
C LYS A 6 -5.02 -40.74 12.49
N ASP A 7 -3.93 -41.44 12.29
CA ASP A 7 -2.88 -41.16 11.32
C ASP A 7 -2.10 -39.82 11.55
N THR A 8 -2.21 -39.23 12.76
CA THR A 8 -1.50 -38.01 13.10
C THR A 8 -0.22 -38.19 13.93
N ASP A 9 0.04 -39.39 14.46
CA ASP A 9 1.10 -39.68 15.44
C ASP A 9 1.10 -38.74 16.66
N MET A 10 -0.07 -38.24 17.03
CA MET A 10 -0.21 -37.33 18.17
C MET A 10 -0.69 -38.11 19.40
N HIS A 11 0.07 -37.95 20.49
CA HIS A 11 -0.31 -38.44 21.81
C HIS A 11 -0.64 -37.23 22.68
N PRO A 12 -1.92 -37.08 23.12
CA PRO A 12 -2.31 -35.92 23.92
C PRO A 12 -1.58 -35.89 25.25
N THR A 13 -0.90 -34.78 25.52
CA THR A 13 -0.28 -34.49 26.79
C THR A 13 -1.30 -33.89 27.78
N ARG A 14 -0.91 -33.68 29.04
CA ARG A 14 -1.74 -32.99 30.01
C ARG A 14 -2.14 -31.57 29.55
N MET A 15 -1.23 -30.83 28.94
CA MET A 15 -1.51 -29.48 28.43
C MET A 15 -2.49 -29.49 27.25
N ASP A 16 -2.42 -30.55 26.44
CA ASP A 16 -3.29 -30.71 25.28
C ASP A 16 -4.74 -31.01 25.67
N PHE A 17 -4.95 -31.51 26.89
CA PHE A 17 -6.27 -31.91 27.36
C PHE A 17 -7.24 -30.73 27.47
N GLN A 18 -6.77 -29.60 27.97
CA GLN A 18 -7.53 -28.35 28.01
C GLN A 18 -7.80 -27.79 26.61
N THR A 19 -6.76 -27.71 25.80
CA THR A 19 -6.86 -27.23 24.40
C THR A 19 -7.80 -28.11 23.59
N THR A 20 -7.78 -29.43 23.88
CA THR A 20 -8.69 -30.36 23.26
C THR A 20 -10.15 -30.09 23.64
N ALA A 21 -10.43 -29.83 24.93
CA ALA A 21 -11.77 -29.47 25.38
C ALA A 21 -12.25 -28.16 24.68
N ASP A 22 -11.37 -27.18 24.53
CA ASP A 22 -11.65 -25.92 23.84
C ASP A 22 -11.93 -26.11 22.35
N ILE A 23 -11.18 -26.99 21.66
CA ILE A 23 -11.41 -27.35 20.25
C ILE A 23 -12.81 -28.00 20.11
N VAL A 24 -13.12 -28.96 20.97
CA VAL A 24 -14.41 -29.65 20.96
C VAL A 24 -15.55 -28.66 21.18
N ARG A 25 -15.43 -27.81 22.18
CA ARG A 25 -16.41 -26.76 22.45
C ARG A 25 -16.60 -25.86 21.23
N LYS A 26 -15.51 -25.44 20.60
CA LYS A 26 -15.59 -24.59 19.41
C LYS A 26 -16.29 -25.26 18.24
N VAL A 27 -16.03 -26.54 18.00
CA VAL A 27 -16.73 -27.32 16.97
C VAL A 27 -18.24 -27.37 17.24
N LEU A 28 -18.65 -27.45 18.51
CA LEU A 28 -20.06 -27.49 18.88
C LEU A 28 -20.74 -26.11 18.78
N ASP A 29 -19.99 -25.03 18.93
CA ASP A 29 -20.50 -23.64 18.88
C ASP A 29 -20.69 -23.14 17.46
N ILE A 30 -19.97 -23.67 16.46
CA ILE A 30 -20.08 -23.23 15.05
C ILE A 30 -21.50 -23.52 14.53
N PRO A 31 -22.21 -22.54 13.95
CA PRO A 31 -23.59 -22.72 13.49
C PRO A 31 -23.78 -23.86 12.49
N GLU A 32 -22.87 -23.97 11.54
CA GLU A 32 -22.82 -25.04 10.54
C GLU A 32 -21.36 -25.37 10.20
N LEU A 33 -21.06 -26.66 10.06
CA LEU A 33 -19.73 -27.12 9.70
C LEU A 33 -19.87 -28.26 8.67
N THR A 34 -19.48 -27.98 7.45
CA THR A 34 -19.62 -28.93 6.34
C THR A 34 -18.30 -29.65 6.04
N PRO A 35 -18.34 -30.88 5.51
CA PRO A 35 -17.15 -31.54 5.01
C PRO A 35 -16.38 -30.70 3.95
N GLY A 36 -17.10 -29.99 3.08
CA GLY A 36 -16.51 -29.15 2.04
C GLY A 36 -15.66 -28.02 2.58
N LEU A 37 -16.07 -27.40 3.70
CA LEU A 37 -15.30 -26.35 4.35
C LEU A 37 -14.05 -26.90 5.06
N LEU A 38 -14.18 -28.07 5.69
CA LEU A 38 -13.06 -28.71 6.39
C LEU A 38 -11.97 -29.23 5.43
N THR A 39 -12.35 -29.68 4.24
CA THR A 39 -11.45 -30.30 3.27
C THR A 39 -10.98 -29.34 2.17
N ALA A 40 -11.30 -28.05 2.27
CA ALA A 40 -10.83 -27.03 1.33
C ALA A 40 -9.29 -27.05 1.23
N SER A 41 -8.79 -27.16 0.01
CA SER A 41 -7.35 -27.34 -0.29
C SER A 41 -6.47 -26.20 0.24
N SER A 42 -7.01 -24.98 0.28
CA SER A 42 -6.42 -23.81 0.93
C SER A 42 -7.49 -23.15 1.79
N LEU A 43 -7.58 -23.56 3.05
CA LEU A 43 -8.64 -23.06 3.95
C LEU A 43 -8.55 -21.53 4.13
N SER A 44 -7.35 -20.98 4.33
CA SER A 44 -7.17 -19.55 4.54
C SER A 44 -7.64 -18.74 3.33
N GLU A 45 -7.22 -19.14 2.14
CA GLU A 45 -7.63 -18.47 0.89
C GLU A 45 -9.14 -18.61 0.66
N THR A 46 -9.68 -19.79 0.94
CA THR A 46 -11.13 -20.02 0.85
C THR A 46 -11.90 -19.12 1.81
N LEU A 47 -11.46 -19.00 3.06
CA LEU A 47 -12.10 -18.13 4.04
C LEU A 47 -12.00 -16.65 3.65
N ASP A 48 -10.85 -16.21 3.12
CA ASP A 48 -10.66 -14.84 2.67
C ASP A 48 -11.47 -14.54 1.41
N GLU A 49 -11.51 -15.47 0.45
CA GLU A 49 -12.36 -15.40 -0.74
C GLU A 49 -13.83 -15.17 -0.35
N TYR A 50 -14.36 -15.99 0.54
CA TYR A 50 -15.78 -15.92 0.93
C TYR A 50 -16.08 -14.84 1.96
N ARG A 51 -15.07 -14.28 2.64
CA ARG A 51 -15.22 -13.04 3.39
C ARG A 51 -15.47 -11.86 2.42
N GLU A 52 -14.76 -11.84 1.30
CA GLU A 52 -15.04 -10.87 0.23
C GLU A 52 -16.42 -11.10 -0.40
N VAL A 53 -16.79 -12.37 -0.66
CA VAL A 53 -18.13 -12.71 -1.20
C VAL A 53 -19.23 -12.26 -0.24
N SER A 54 -19.08 -12.47 1.04
CA SER A 54 -20.05 -12.02 2.06
C SER A 54 -20.17 -10.51 2.11
N ALA A 55 -19.04 -9.80 2.10
CA ALA A 55 -19.01 -8.33 2.11
C ALA A 55 -19.68 -7.75 0.87
N ARG A 56 -19.37 -8.29 -0.31
CA ARG A 56 -19.98 -7.88 -1.59
C ARG A 56 -21.45 -8.29 -1.69
N GLY A 57 -21.80 -9.47 -1.17
CA GLY A 57 -23.19 -9.91 -1.08
C GLY A 57 -24.04 -8.97 -0.25
N ARG A 58 -23.57 -8.57 0.91
CA ARG A 58 -24.21 -7.58 1.78
C ARG A 58 -24.38 -6.24 1.06
N LYS A 59 -23.32 -5.75 0.44
CA LYS A 59 -23.34 -4.50 -0.31
C LYS A 59 -24.30 -4.53 -1.48
N ARG A 60 -24.35 -5.66 -2.22
CA ARG A 60 -25.36 -5.90 -3.26
C ARG A 60 -26.77 -5.78 -2.69
N ASP A 61 -27.02 -6.42 -1.55
CA ASP A 61 -28.36 -6.47 -0.95
C ASP A 61 -28.77 -5.09 -0.38
N GLU A 62 -27.83 -4.31 0.15
CA GLU A 62 -28.03 -2.93 0.57
C GLU A 62 -28.39 -2.01 -0.62
N ILE A 63 -27.65 -2.15 -1.74
CA ILE A 63 -27.94 -1.37 -2.95
C ILE A 63 -29.33 -1.78 -3.49
N LYS A 64 -29.62 -3.07 -3.54
CA LYS A 64 -30.91 -3.60 -3.95
C LYS A 64 -32.04 -3.01 -3.11
N ALA A 65 -31.93 -3.10 -1.78
CA ALA A 65 -32.92 -2.54 -0.87
C ALA A 65 -33.13 -1.03 -1.10
N THR A 66 -32.03 -0.30 -1.33
CA THR A 66 -32.06 1.13 -1.61
C THR A 66 -32.80 1.44 -2.91
N VAL A 67 -32.50 0.70 -3.98
CA VAL A 67 -33.14 0.93 -5.30
C VAL A 67 -34.60 0.52 -5.28
N GLU A 68 -34.96 -0.58 -4.65
CA GLU A 68 -36.32 -1.09 -4.52
C GLU A 68 -37.23 -0.16 -3.71
N THR A 69 -36.71 0.78 -2.94
CA THR A 69 -37.55 1.81 -2.29
C THR A 69 -38.23 2.76 -3.27
N GLY A 70 -37.64 2.94 -4.44
CA GLY A 70 -38.14 3.88 -5.45
C GLY A 70 -38.49 3.27 -6.81
N PHE A 71 -38.14 1.99 -7.01
CA PHE A 71 -38.24 1.31 -8.30
C PHE A 71 -38.69 -0.14 -8.12
N THR A 72 -39.22 -0.72 -9.20
CA THR A 72 -39.48 -2.15 -9.22
C THR A 72 -38.18 -2.93 -9.43
N LYS A 73 -38.13 -4.19 -8.98
CA LYS A 73 -36.90 -5.02 -9.02
C LYS A 73 -36.34 -5.21 -10.43
N GLU A 74 -37.17 -5.15 -11.45
CA GLU A 74 -36.74 -5.35 -12.84
C GLU A 74 -35.82 -4.23 -13.34
N ILE A 75 -35.76 -3.10 -12.66
CA ILE A 75 -34.80 -2.03 -12.99
C ILE A 75 -33.36 -2.46 -12.81
N LEU A 76 -33.07 -3.42 -11.93
CA LEU A 76 -31.72 -3.94 -11.67
C LEU A 76 -31.19 -4.77 -12.85
N GLU A 77 -32.05 -5.19 -13.79
CA GLU A 77 -31.70 -6.01 -14.95
C GLU A 77 -31.49 -5.19 -16.24
N ILE A 78 -31.72 -3.88 -16.22
CA ILE A 78 -31.51 -3.03 -17.40
C ILE A 78 -30.04 -2.95 -17.77
N ASN A 79 -29.76 -2.64 -19.03
CA ASN A 79 -28.37 -2.35 -19.46
C ASN A 79 -27.97 -0.93 -19.02
N ALA A 80 -27.64 -0.80 -17.72
CA ALA A 80 -27.35 0.48 -17.11
C ALA A 80 -26.07 1.12 -17.65
N THR A 81 -25.08 0.31 -18.02
CA THR A 81 -23.82 0.79 -18.61
C THR A 81 -24.05 1.47 -19.95
N GLN A 82 -24.85 0.85 -20.82
CA GLN A 82 -25.18 1.43 -22.11
C GLN A 82 -26.04 2.70 -21.94
N MET A 83 -27.01 2.65 -21.03
CA MET A 83 -27.85 3.80 -20.73
C MET A 83 -27.09 4.97 -20.14
N LEU A 84 -26.10 4.71 -19.31
CA LEU A 84 -25.20 5.72 -18.74
C LEU A 84 -24.31 6.36 -19.80
N ALA A 85 -23.76 5.55 -20.71
CA ALA A 85 -22.98 6.03 -21.84
C ALA A 85 -23.82 6.92 -22.76
N GLU A 86 -25.06 6.49 -23.06
CA GLU A 86 -26.02 7.29 -23.83
C GLU A 86 -26.42 8.60 -23.10
N TRP A 87 -26.65 8.51 -21.79
CA TRP A 87 -26.96 9.68 -20.97
C TRP A 87 -25.83 10.69 -20.99
N ASN A 88 -24.57 10.25 -20.81
CA ASN A 88 -23.39 11.12 -20.85
C ASN A 88 -23.20 11.74 -22.25
N ARG A 89 -23.35 10.95 -23.32
CA ARG A 89 -23.28 11.43 -24.71
C ARG A 89 -24.33 12.49 -25.00
N VAL A 90 -25.56 12.22 -24.59
CA VAL A 90 -26.69 13.15 -24.81
C VAL A 90 -26.53 14.40 -23.94
N SER A 91 -26.04 14.26 -22.73
CA SER A 91 -25.82 15.41 -21.82
C SER A 91 -24.77 16.39 -22.29
N ALA A 92 -23.81 15.94 -23.13
CA ALA A 92 -22.78 16.76 -23.75
C ALA A 92 -23.26 17.54 -25.00
N GLN A 93 -24.49 17.27 -25.49
CA GLN A 93 -25.00 17.92 -26.68
C GLN A 93 -25.66 19.27 -26.33
N TRP A 94 -25.83 20.10 -27.34
CA TRP A 94 -26.51 21.36 -27.19
C TRP A 94 -28.04 21.13 -26.90
N PHE A 95 -28.71 22.18 -26.48
CA PHE A 95 -30.02 22.13 -25.79
C PHE A 95 -31.09 21.20 -26.39
N LEU A 96 -31.42 21.28 -27.69
CA LEU A 96 -32.51 20.51 -28.29
C LEU A 96 -32.25 18.99 -28.33
N PRO A 97 -31.16 18.48 -28.90
CA PRO A 97 -30.85 17.04 -28.87
C PRO A 97 -30.71 16.51 -27.44
N ARG A 98 -30.12 17.32 -26.55
CA ARG A 98 -30.01 16.98 -25.13
C ARG A 98 -31.35 16.77 -24.47
N TYR A 99 -32.28 17.69 -24.67
CA TYR A 99 -33.63 17.61 -24.08
C TYR A 99 -34.38 16.34 -24.53
N PHE A 100 -34.42 16.07 -25.85
CA PHE A 100 -35.11 14.91 -26.37
C PHE A 100 -34.43 13.61 -26.02
N GLY A 101 -33.11 13.56 -26.04
CA GLY A 101 -32.33 12.38 -25.68
C GLY A 101 -32.47 12.04 -24.19
N GLN A 102 -32.37 13.02 -23.31
CA GLN A 102 -32.59 12.81 -21.88
C GLN A 102 -34.00 12.39 -21.56
N LYS A 103 -35.01 12.97 -22.26
CA LYS A 103 -36.40 12.58 -22.13
C LYS A 103 -36.64 11.12 -22.54
N LYS A 104 -35.99 10.63 -23.59
CA LYS A 104 -36.08 9.23 -24.04
C LYS A 104 -35.55 8.26 -22.97
N ILE A 105 -34.34 8.52 -22.44
CA ILE A 105 -33.75 7.67 -21.42
C ILE A 105 -34.57 7.71 -20.13
N LYS A 106 -34.99 8.91 -19.71
CA LYS A 106 -35.85 9.07 -18.55
C LYS A 106 -37.19 8.31 -18.71
N LYS A 107 -37.77 8.29 -19.89
CA LYS A 107 -39.00 7.52 -20.16
C LYS A 107 -38.74 6.01 -19.97
N ALA A 108 -37.60 5.51 -20.41
CA ALA A 108 -37.24 4.11 -20.23
C ALA A 108 -37.07 3.75 -18.75
N ILE A 109 -36.45 4.61 -17.95
CA ILE A 109 -36.25 4.40 -16.50
C ILE A 109 -37.60 4.50 -15.75
N ASN A 110 -38.45 5.43 -16.14
CA ASN A 110 -39.76 5.62 -15.51
C ASN A 110 -40.74 4.42 -15.70
N LEU A 111 -40.46 3.50 -16.60
CA LEU A 111 -41.20 2.24 -16.70
C LEU A 111 -41.07 1.37 -15.42
N TYR A 112 -39.99 1.56 -14.71
CA TYR A 112 -39.67 0.79 -13.49
C TYR A 112 -39.81 1.63 -12.21
N ALA A 113 -40.08 2.93 -12.34
CA ALA A 113 -40.10 3.84 -11.19
C ALA A 113 -41.48 3.89 -10.52
N LEU A 114 -41.51 3.79 -9.20
CA LEU A 114 -42.76 3.96 -8.41
C LEU A 114 -43.22 5.41 -8.36
N LYS A 115 -42.32 6.37 -8.63
CA LYS A 115 -42.59 7.81 -8.75
C LYS A 115 -41.75 8.39 -9.88
N PRO A 116 -42.19 9.42 -10.60
CA PRO A 116 -41.43 10.02 -11.71
C PRO A 116 -40.04 10.49 -11.29
N VAL A 117 -39.03 10.02 -11.99
CA VAL A 117 -37.62 10.33 -11.69
C VAL A 117 -37.26 11.73 -12.18
N LYS A 118 -36.55 12.51 -11.35
CA LYS A 118 -35.98 13.80 -11.76
C LYS A 118 -34.72 13.57 -12.62
N PRO A 119 -34.41 14.45 -13.59
CA PRO A 119 -33.24 14.31 -14.45
C PRO A 119 -31.91 14.17 -13.67
N GLU A 120 -31.79 14.86 -12.55
CA GLU A 120 -30.59 14.85 -11.67
C GLU A 120 -30.35 13.48 -11.00
N ALA A 121 -31.44 12.73 -10.79
CA ALA A 121 -31.37 11.41 -10.15
C ALA A 121 -31.03 10.28 -11.13
N VAL A 122 -31.13 10.52 -12.46
CA VAL A 122 -30.88 9.47 -13.46
C VAL A 122 -29.45 8.95 -13.42
N LYS A 123 -28.47 9.84 -13.42
CA LYS A 123 -27.06 9.44 -13.40
C LYS A 123 -26.67 8.70 -12.12
N PRO A 124 -26.99 9.20 -10.92
CA PRO A 124 -26.73 8.45 -9.67
C PRO A 124 -27.39 7.07 -9.65
N LEU A 125 -28.64 6.98 -10.11
CA LEU A 125 -29.34 5.70 -10.18
C LEU A 125 -28.64 4.70 -11.11
N LEU A 126 -28.24 5.13 -12.30
CA LEU A 126 -27.54 4.26 -13.24
C LEU A 126 -26.20 3.77 -12.66
N HIS A 127 -25.47 4.61 -11.92
CA HIS A 127 -24.28 4.19 -11.21
C HIS A 127 -24.59 3.15 -10.11
N GLN A 128 -25.67 3.34 -9.35
CA GLN A 128 -26.10 2.36 -8.34
C GLN A 128 -26.46 1.02 -8.99
N ILE A 129 -27.16 1.02 -10.11
CA ILE A 129 -27.54 -0.20 -10.82
C ILE A 129 -26.27 -0.91 -11.38
N ILE A 130 -25.35 -0.17 -11.98
CA ILE A 130 -24.09 -0.71 -12.45
C ILE A 130 -23.34 -1.37 -11.28
N HIS A 131 -23.23 -0.66 -10.18
CA HIS A 131 -22.56 -1.18 -8.99
C HIS A 131 -23.25 -2.44 -8.43
N TYR A 132 -24.60 -2.43 -8.38
CA TYR A 132 -25.34 -3.63 -8.05
C TYR A 132 -25.02 -4.80 -8.98
N GLN A 133 -24.99 -4.54 -10.31
CA GLN A 133 -24.72 -5.57 -11.31
C GLN A 133 -23.30 -6.15 -11.17
N GLU A 134 -22.32 -5.30 -10.88
CA GLU A 134 -20.93 -5.73 -10.61
C GLU A 134 -20.86 -6.63 -9.37
N GLU A 135 -21.48 -6.23 -8.26
CA GLU A 135 -21.50 -7.02 -7.04
C GLU A 135 -22.33 -8.30 -7.21
N ALA A 136 -23.44 -8.24 -7.94
CA ALA A 136 -24.27 -9.40 -8.23
C ALA A 136 -23.53 -10.44 -9.11
N GLU A 137 -22.79 -9.98 -10.10
CA GLU A 137 -21.99 -10.86 -10.97
C GLU A 137 -20.85 -11.54 -10.18
N PHE A 138 -20.22 -10.78 -9.27
CA PHE A 138 -19.18 -11.34 -8.42
C PHE A 138 -19.73 -12.45 -7.51
N VAL A 139 -20.85 -12.18 -6.83
CA VAL A 139 -21.49 -13.17 -5.94
C VAL A 139 -21.98 -14.38 -6.75
N ARG A 140 -22.52 -14.17 -7.95
CA ARG A 140 -23.00 -15.25 -8.82
C ARG A 140 -21.88 -16.23 -9.19
N LYS A 141 -20.68 -15.74 -9.46
CA LYS A 141 -19.53 -16.60 -9.77
C LYS A 141 -19.15 -17.58 -8.66
N HIS A 142 -19.51 -17.26 -7.42
CA HIS A 142 -19.17 -18.05 -6.24
C HIS A 142 -20.40 -18.80 -5.67
N ALA A 143 -21.59 -18.54 -6.21
CA ALA A 143 -22.86 -19.02 -5.65
C ALA A 143 -22.96 -20.55 -5.59
N ASP A 144 -22.41 -21.25 -6.59
CA ASP A 144 -22.52 -22.71 -6.69
C ASP A 144 -21.77 -23.44 -5.57
N ARG A 145 -20.73 -22.83 -5.01
CA ARG A 145 -19.92 -23.41 -3.93
C ARG A 145 -20.44 -23.09 -2.53
N LEU A 146 -21.30 -22.07 -2.37
CA LEU A 146 -21.81 -21.65 -1.07
C LEU A 146 -22.51 -22.79 -0.31
N PRO A 147 -23.44 -23.57 -0.90
CA PRO A 147 -24.09 -24.65 -0.17
C PRO A 147 -23.14 -25.76 0.27
N SER A 148 -22.13 -26.08 -0.53
CA SER A 148 -21.15 -27.12 -0.20
C SER A 148 -20.19 -26.70 0.91
N LEU A 149 -19.94 -25.39 1.07
CA LEU A 149 -19.04 -24.85 2.09
C LEU A 149 -19.78 -24.44 3.37
N PHE A 150 -20.96 -23.84 3.24
CA PHE A 150 -21.70 -23.26 4.36
C PHE A 150 -23.05 -23.91 4.63
N GLY A 151 -23.35 -25.04 3.98
CA GLY A 151 -24.54 -25.85 4.23
C GLY A 151 -25.85 -25.10 4.07
N GLY A 152 -26.72 -25.17 5.08
CA GLY A 152 -28.03 -24.53 5.05
C GLY A 152 -27.99 -23.00 4.96
N PHE A 153 -26.87 -22.37 5.28
CA PHE A 153 -26.64 -20.94 5.21
C PHE A 153 -26.04 -20.48 3.86
N GLY A 154 -25.82 -21.39 2.93
CA GLY A 154 -25.32 -21.07 1.58
C GLY A 154 -26.37 -20.48 0.63
N ARG A 155 -27.56 -20.12 1.11
CA ARG A 155 -28.60 -19.41 0.34
C ARG A 155 -28.55 -17.91 0.66
N SER A 156 -28.71 -17.13 -0.30
CA SER A 156 -28.32 -15.76 -0.56
C SER A 156 -28.70 -14.62 0.42
N GLU A 157 -29.07 -14.84 1.64
CA GLU A 157 -29.53 -13.76 2.54
C GLU A 157 -28.93 -13.79 3.96
N ASP A 158 -28.06 -14.76 4.23
CA ASP A 158 -27.51 -14.99 5.59
C ASP A 158 -26.03 -14.67 5.71
N TRP A 159 -25.63 -13.52 5.15
CA TRP A 159 -24.23 -13.10 5.11
C TRP A 159 -23.60 -12.97 6.50
N SER A 160 -24.40 -12.58 7.50
CA SER A 160 -23.93 -12.47 8.89
C SER A 160 -23.54 -13.83 9.48
N THR A 161 -24.33 -14.85 9.21
CA THR A 161 -24.04 -16.21 9.68
C THR A 161 -22.87 -16.83 8.92
N ILE A 162 -22.75 -16.57 7.61
CA ILE A 162 -21.58 -16.97 6.83
C ILE A 162 -20.30 -16.32 7.40
N GLU A 163 -20.32 -15.03 7.71
CA GLU A 163 -19.18 -14.35 8.37
C GLU A 163 -18.86 -14.95 9.75
N GLN A 164 -19.87 -15.28 10.51
CA GLN A 164 -19.68 -15.94 11.80
C GLN A 164 -18.98 -17.30 11.61
N ILE A 165 -19.45 -18.12 10.67
CA ILE A 165 -18.83 -19.42 10.35
C ILE A 165 -17.37 -19.21 9.90
N ILE A 166 -17.10 -18.22 9.03
CA ILE A 166 -15.75 -17.89 8.57
C ILE A 166 -14.83 -17.53 9.75
N ASN A 167 -15.28 -16.68 10.66
CA ASN A 167 -14.51 -16.26 11.82
C ASN A 167 -14.29 -17.41 12.79
N ASP A 168 -15.34 -18.18 13.08
CA ASP A 168 -15.29 -19.34 13.95
C ASP A 168 -14.39 -20.43 13.39
N MET A 169 -14.42 -20.63 12.07
CA MET A 169 -13.54 -21.57 11.39
C MET A 169 -12.08 -21.13 11.42
N GLY A 170 -11.81 -19.82 11.34
CA GLY A 170 -10.48 -19.24 11.54
C GLY A 170 -9.94 -19.51 12.95
N VAL A 171 -10.79 -19.34 13.98
CA VAL A 171 -10.43 -19.65 15.37
C VAL A 171 -10.18 -21.15 15.54
N LEU A 172 -11.06 -22.00 15.02
CA LEU A 172 -10.87 -23.45 15.06
C LEU A 172 -9.56 -23.86 14.38
N HIS A 173 -9.28 -23.31 13.22
CA HIS A 173 -8.02 -23.57 12.52
C HIS A 173 -6.78 -23.18 13.35
N SER A 174 -6.82 -22.02 13.99
CA SER A 174 -5.76 -21.55 14.88
C SER A 174 -5.57 -22.47 16.09
N LEU A 175 -6.67 -22.91 16.70
CA LEU A 175 -6.63 -23.88 17.81
C LEU A 175 -6.04 -25.23 17.36
N LEU A 176 -6.43 -25.73 16.19
CA LEU A 176 -5.88 -26.97 15.63
C LEU A 176 -4.40 -26.84 15.27
N LEU A 177 -3.97 -25.71 14.75
CA LEU A 177 -2.54 -25.44 14.46
C LEU A 177 -1.73 -25.37 15.76
N ASN A 178 -2.22 -24.66 16.76
CA ASN A 178 -1.56 -24.56 18.07
C ASN A 178 -1.47 -25.93 18.75
N TYR A 179 -2.52 -26.73 18.65
CA TYR A 179 -2.56 -28.09 19.18
C TYR A 179 -1.60 -29.03 18.45
N SER A 180 -1.65 -29.05 17.13
CA SER A 180 -0.85 -29.97 16.31
C SER A 180 0.58 -29.51 16.08
N LYS A 181 0.86 -28.21 16.22
CA LYS A 181 2.14 -27.55 15.91
C LYS A 181 2.65 -27.82 14.47
N ASN A 182 1.76 -28.32 13.60
CA ASN A 182 2.10 -28.72 12.24
C ASN A 182 0.88 -28.63 11.32
N ILE A 183 1.02 -27.96 10.18
CA ILE A 183 -0.05 -27.73 9.21
C ILE A 183 -0.59 -29.05 8.65
N ALA A 184 0.28 -30.00 8.34
CA ALA A 184 -0.15 -31.30 7.78
C ALA A 184 -0.99 -32.10 8.78
N LYS A 185 -0.60 -32.10 10.06
CA LYS A 185 -1.37 -32.76 11.13
C LYS A 185 -2.70 -32.06 11.39
N ALA A 186 -2.72 -30.73 11.40
CA ALA A 186 -3.97 -29.96 11.50
C ALA A 186 -4.92 -30.26 10.33
N THR A 187 -4.38 -30.41 9.13
CA THR A 187 -5.14 -30.78 7.94
C THR A 187 -5.70 -32.21 8.08
N GLN A 188 -4.90 -33.15 8.58
CA GLN A 188 -5.35 -34.53 8.80
C GLN A 188 -6.49 -34.60 9.85
N ILE A 189 -6.38 -33.82 10.93
CA ILE A 189 -7.46 -33.76 11.95
C ILE A 189 -8.73 -33.18 11.33
N LYS A 190 -8.65 -32.17 10.47
CA LYS A 190 -9.80 -31.62 9.75
C LYS A 190 -10.43 -32.64 8.81
N GLN A 191 -9.64 -33.45 8.11
CA GLN A 191 -10.11 -34.52 7.25
C GLN A 191 -10.82 -35.60 8.09
N ASN A 192 -10.21 -36.01 9.19
CA ASN A 192 -10.84 -37.00 10.10
C ASN A 192 -12.17 -36.47 10.66
N LEU A 193 -12.24 -35.18 11.01
CA LEU A 193 -13.47 -34.52 11.45
C LEU A 193 -14.52 -34.51 10.32
N SER A 194 -14.12 -34.23 9.09
CA SER A 194 -15.03 -34.21 7.94
C SER A 194 -15.70 -35.56 7.69
N VAL A 195 -14.98 -36.66 7.93
CA VAL A 195 -15.53 -38.02 7.85
C VAL A 195 -16.56 -38.26 8.94
N GLN A 196 -16.39 -37.70 10.13
CA GLN A 196 -17.34 -37.84 11.23
C GLN A 196 -18.62 -37.01 11.04
N LEU A 197 -18.54 -35.96 10.22
CA LEU A 197 -19.65 -35.04 9.96
C LEU A 197 -20.44 -35.37 8.68
N THR A 198 -20.34 -36.59 8.16
CA THR A 198 -21.03 -37.01 6.93
C THR A 198 -22.56 -36.87 7.01
N GLU A 199 -23.13 -37.04 8.21
CA GLU A 199 -24.57 -36.84 8.48
C GLU A 199 -24.92 -35.42 8.98
N GLY A 200 -23.95 -34.50 8.96
CA GLY A 200 -24.06 -33.12 9.41
C GLY A 200 -23.75 -32.87 10.89
N LEU A 201 -23.48 -31.64 11.22
CA LEU A 201 -23.08 -31.22 12.57
C LEU A 201 -24.19 -31.46 13.62
N ARG A 202 -25.45 -31.31 13.22
CA ARG A 202 -26.60 -31.53 14.12
C ARG A 202 -26.66 -32.99 14.61
N SER A 203 -26.55 -33.94 13.70
CA SER A 203 -26.51 -35.38 14.06
C SER A 203 -25.31 -35.73 14.94
N PHE A 204 -24.15 -35.14 14.65
CA PHE A 204 -22.94 -35.30 15.47
C PHE A 204 -23.14 -34.77 16.90
N ARG A 205 -23.76 -33.59 17.05
CA ARG A 205 -24.10 -33.04 18.37
C ARG A 205 -25.03 -33.96 19.16
N ASP A 206 -26.11 -34.41 18.52
CA ASP A 206 -27.10 -35.25 19.18
C ASP A 206 -26.49 -36.57 19.68
N MET A 207 -25.59 -37.20 18.90
CA MET A 207 -24.91 -38.44 19.29
C MET A 207 -23.84 -38.25 20.37
N HIS A 208 -23.14 -37.15 20.41
CA HIS A 208 -21.92 -37.00 21.22
C HIS A 208 -22.02 -35.97 22.35
N ALA A 209 -23.09 -35.17 22.44
CA ALA A 209 -23.22 -34.09 23.41
C ALA A 209 -22.96 -34.52 24.85
N HIS A 210 -23.45 -35.70 25.26
CA HIS A 210 -23.25 -36.23 26.62
C HIS A 210 -21.76 -36.48 26.90
N SER A 211 -21.11 -37.27 26.05
CA SER A 211 -19.68 -37.64 26.21
C SER A 211 -18.74 -36.40 26.13
N LEU A 212 -19.10 -35.40 25.33
CA LEU A 212 -18.33 -34.19 25.18
C LEU A 212 -18.47 -33.26 26.39
N ASN A 213 -19.66 -33.18 26.97
CA ASN A 213 -19.88 -32.48 28.24
C ASN A 213 -19.18 -33.16 29.40
N GLU A 214 -19.18 -34.50 29.45
CA GLU A 214 -18.47 -35.28 30.46
C GLU A 214 -16.95 -35.04 30.38
N LEU A 215 -16.39 -35.02 29.17
CA LEU A 215 -15.00 -34.72 28.95
C LEU A 215 -14.66 -33.30 29.48
N TYR A 216 -15.49 -32.30 29.19
CA TYR A 216 -15.30 -30.95 29.67
C TYR A 216 -15.31 -30.86 31.21
N GLN A 217 -16.29 -31.53 31.86
CA GLN A 217 -16.38 -31.58 33.32
C GLN A 217 -15.16 -32.27 33.95
N LEU A 218 -14.65 -33.35 33.33
CA LEU A 218 -13.45 -34.01 33.80
C LEU A 218 -12.19 -33.12 33.68
N ALA A 219 -12.09 -32.34 32.61
CA ALA A 219 -11.03 -31.37 32.44
C ALA A 219 -11.05 -30.28 33.52
N GLU A 220 -12.21 -29.70 33.83
CA GLU A 220 -12.37 -28.73 34.92
C GLU A 220 -12.03 -29.33 36.29
N ARG A 221 -12.51 -30.57 36.55
CA ARG A 221 -12.20 -31.25 37.80
C ARG A 221 -10.72 -31.49 37.99
N LEU A 222 -10.00 -31.85 36.93
CA LEU A 222 -8.56 -32.04 36.97
C LEU A 222 -7.85 -30.75 37.32
N VAL A 223 -8.18 -29.62 36.62
CA VAL A 223 -7.61 -28.28 36.89
C VAL A 223 -7.83 -27.87 38.36
N ASN A 224 -9.04 -28.13 38.89
CA ASN A 224 -9.35 -27.81 40.29
C ASN A 224 -8.52 -28.67 41.29
N ILE A 225 -8.27 -29.95 40.99
CA ILE A 225 -7.40 -30.79 41.80
C ILE A 225 -5.94 -30.31 41.77
N GLU A 226 -5.46 -29.91 40.57
CA GLU A 226 -4.11 -29.39 40.39
C GLU A 226 -3.91 -28.06 41.15
N ASN A 227 -4.87 -27.16 41.06
CA ASN A 227 -4.84 -25.88 41.83
C ASN A 227 -4.81 -26.14 43.33
N ARG A 228 -5.55 -27.12 43.80
CA ARG A 228 -5.54 -27.56 45.22
C ARG A 228 -4.20 -28.13 45.63
N LEU A 229 -3.60 -28.99 44.81
CA LEU A 229 -2.26 -29.54 45.06
C LEU A 229 -1.23 -28.43 45.08
N SER A 230 -1.25 -27.52 44.12
CA SER A 230 -0.35 -26.37 44.04
C SER A 230 -0.47 -25.47 45.27
N SER A 231 -1.70 -25.12 45.68
CA SER A 231 -1.93 -24.26 46.86
C SER A 231 -1.59 -24.95 48.19
N THR A 232 -1.75 -26.27 48.30
CA THR A 232 -1.54 -27.02 49.55
C THR A 232 -0.07 -27.43 49.74
N LEU A 233 0.58 -27.84 48.65
CA LEU A 233 1.95 -28.40 48.69
C LEU A 233 3.00 -27.42 48.09
N GLY A 234 2.59 -26.33 47.47
CA GLY A 234 3.47 -25.43 46.76
C GLY A 234 4.15 -26.07 45.53
N ILE A 235 3.62 -27.17 45.05
CA ILE A 235 4.17 -27.92 43.92
C ILE A 235 3.38 -27.53 42.66
N SER A 236 4.11 -27.05 41.63
CA SER A 236 3.49 -26.81 40.33
C SER A 236 3.04 -28.13 39.71
N ALA A 237 1.82 -28.18 39.22
CA ALA A 237 1.28 -29.36 38.53
C ALA A 237 2.17 -29.75 37.31
N GLU A 238 2.76 -28.77 36.63
CA GLU A 238 3.67 -28.98 35.50
C GLU A 238 4.91 -29.81 35.87
N THR A 239 5.43 -29.63 37.08
CA THR A 239 6.58 -30.42 37.57
C THR A 239 6.24 -31.90 37.83
N LEU A 240 4.97 -32.23 38.03
CA LEU A 240 4.52 -33.61 38.21
C LEU A 240 4.39 -34.35 36.88
N TYR A 241 4.06 -33.67 35.80
CA TYR A 241 3.75 -34.31 34.51
C TYR A 241 4.90 -34.37 33.52
N MET A 242 5.91 -33.49 33.64
CA MET A 242 7.07 -33.41 32.76
C MET A 242 6.76 -33.42 31.25
N ASN A 243 5.60 -32.88 30.84
CA ASN A 243 5.14 -32.89 29.44
C ASN A 243 5.14 -34.26 28.76
N SER A 244 4.97 -35.33 29.52
CA SER A 244 4.96 -36.69 29.03
C SER A 244 3.64 -37.02 28.32
N ALA A 245 3.69 -37.85 27.29
CA ALA A 245 2.50 -38.42 26.66
C ALA A 245 1.72 -39.32 27.64
N ASP A 246 2.42 -40.02 28.55
CA ASP A 246 1.86 -40.79 29.64
C ASP A 246 1.94 -40.04 30.98
N TRP A 247 1.34 -38.87 31.00
CA TRP A 247 1.45 -37.92 32.09
C TRP A 247 0.88 -38.43 33.43
N ILE A 248 -0.14 -39.31 33.41
CA ILE A 248 -0.73 -39.89 34.63
C ILE A 248 0.29 -40.79 35.33
N ASN A 249 0.90 -41.73 34.60
CA ASN A 249 1.91 -42.61 35.15
C ASN A 249 3.18 -41.84 35.53
N THR A 250 3.51 -40.81 34.75
CA THR A 250 4.63 -39.89 35.06
C THR A 250 4.38 -39.16 36.37
N ALA A 251 3.19 -38.62 36.63
CA ALA A 251 2.84 -37.97 37.89
C ALA A 251 2.94 -38.95 39.08
N LEU A 252 2.43 -40.17 38.91
CA LEU A 252 2.52 -41.20 39.93
C LEU A 252 3.98 -41.61 40.23
N ALA A 253 4.78 -41.78 39.16
CA ALA A 253 6.21 -42.09 39.29
C ALA A 253 6.97 -40.97 40.03
N ASN A 254 6.71 -39.72 39.69
CA ASN A 254 7.32 -38.56 40.35
C ASN A 254 6.92 -38.46 41.81
N ALA A 255 5.64 -38.69 42.14
CA ALA A 255 5.20 -38.71 43.53
C ALA A 255 5.91 -39.79 44.35
N ARG A 256 6.09 -40.99 43.78
CA ARG A 256 6.88 -42.06 44.40
C ARG A 256 8.33 -41.69 44.56
N LEU A 257 8.95 -41.13 43.52
CA LEU A 257 10.34 -40.68 43.55
C LEU A 257 10.55 -39.62 44.65
N HIS A 258 9.66 -38.65 44.83
CA HIS A 258 9.74 -37.69 45.92
C HIS A 258 9.67 -38.35 47.29
N LYS A 259 8.80 -39.34 47.46
CA LYS A 259 8.65 -40.11 48.70
C LYS A 259 9.89 -40.92 49.01
N GLU A 260 10.50 -41.56 48.01
CA GLU A 260 11.70 -42.38 48.14
C GLU A 260 12.98 -41.57 48.40
N ASN A 261 12.98 -40.27 48.10
CA ASN A 261 14.14 -39.40 48.32
C ASN A 261 14.00 -38.44 49.52
N LEU A 262 13.09 -38.73 50.46
CA LEU A 262 12.90 -37.92 51.66
C LEU A 262 14.15 -37.83 52.53
N ASP A 263 14.99 -38.85 52.56
CA ASP A 263 16.28 -38.87 53.23
C ASP A 263 17.27 -37.85 52.70
N LYS A 264 17.19 -37.48 51.43
CA LYS A 264 18.02 -36.45 50.79
C LYS A 264 17.53 -35.01 51.02
N LEU A 265 16.43 -34.86 51.73
CA LEU A 265 15.83 -33.54 51.99
C LEU A 265 16.77 -32.61 52.74
N LYS A 266 17.61 -33.15 53.64
CA LYS A 266 18.61 -32.38 54.40
C LYS A 266 19.66 -31.75 53.48
N ASP A 267 20.21 -32.53 52.54
CA ASP A 267 21.23 -32.05 51.59
C ASP A 267 20.61 -31.04 50.66
N TRP A 268 19.38 -31.29 50.20
CA TRP A 268 18.65 -30.34 49.38
C TRP A 268 18.39 -29.02 50.11
N TYR A 269 18.03 -29.07 51.41
CA TYR A 269 17.83 -27.88 52.24
C TYR A 269 19.12 -27.07 52.39
N GLN A 270 20.26 -27.72 52.62
CA GLN A 270 21.56 -27.04 52.68
C GLN A 270 21.92 -26.37 51.36
N TRP A 271 21.68 -27.07 50.26
CA TRP A 271 21.83 -26.49 48.92
C TRP A 271 20.88 -25.29 48.73
N LEU A 272 19.64 -25.38 49.15
CA LEU A 272 18.65 -24.30 49.04
C LEU A 272 19.06 -23.08 49.88
N GLN A 273 19.65 -23.29 51.06
CA GLN A 273 20.20 -22.19 51.86
C GLN A 273 21.34 -21.47 51.15
N ALA A 274 22.27 -22.23 50.58
CA ALA A 274 23.35 -21.67 49.79
C ALA A 274 22.82 -20.92 48.56
N TYR A 275 21.86 -21.52 47.86
CA TYR A 275 21.17 -20.88 46.75
C TYR A 275 20.53 -19.55 47.13
N ARG A 276 19.78 -19.51 48.26
CA ARG A 276 19.14 -18.27 48.73
C ARG A 276 20.15 -17.18 49.09
N GLN A 277 21.35 -17.55 49.56
CA GLN A 277 22.41 -16.56 49.78
C GLN A 277 22.97 -16.01 48.48
N LEU A 278 23.16 -16.88 47.49
CA LEU A 278 23.58 -16.45 46.13
C LEU A 278 22.51 -15.59 45.46
N ASP A 279 21.24 -15.94 45.64
CA ASP A 279 20.12 -15.21 45.08
C ASP A 279 20.02 -13.80 45.65
N LYS A 280 20.24 -13.64 46.99
CA LYS A 280 20.33 -12.31 47.64
C LYS A 280 21.45 -11.45 47.09
N LEU A 281 22.51 -12.06 46.58
CA LEU A 281 23.64 -11.39 45.94
C LEU A 281 23.40 -11.16 44.44
N GLY A 282 22.23 -11.56 43.91
CA GLY A 282 21.89 -11.42 42.49
C GLY A 282 22.52 -12.45 41.57
N ILE A 283 23.13 -13.50 42.10
CA ILE A 283 23.83 -14.56 41.35
C ILE A 283 23.21 -15.94 41.56
N GLY A 284 21.98 -15.99 42.07
CA GLY A 284 21.23 -17.23 42.33
C GLY A 284 20.98 -18.06 41.07
N PHE A 285 20.84 -17.43 39.92
CA PHE A 285 20.64 -18.10 38.64
C PHE A 285 21.82 -19.01 38.28
N ILE A 286 23.05 -18.67 38.66
CA ILE A 286 24.25 -19.51 38.41
C ILE A 286 24.14 -20.84 39.13
N ALA A 287 23.62 -20.83 40.34
CA ALA A 287 23.44 -22.04 41.10
C ALA A 287 22.36 -22.95 40.51
N LEU A 288 21.31 -22.38 39.91
CA LEU A 288 20.27 -23.12 39.21
C LEU A 288 20.82 -23.77 37.93
N GLU A 289 21.49 -22.99 37.10
CA GLU A 289 22.14 -23.48 35.88
C GLU A 289 23.16 -24.57 36.15
N TYR A 290 23.93 -24.41 37.27
CA TYR A 290 24.86 -25.44 37.73
C TYR A 290 24.13 -26.72 38.17
N LYS A 291 23.04 -26.59 38.91
CA LYS A 291 22.22 -27.73 39.36
C LYS A 291 21.67 -28.52 38.17
N GLU A 292 21.22 -27.83 37.14
CA GLU A 292 20.68 -28.41 35.91
C GLU A 292 21.78 -28.97 34.99
N LYS A 293 23.04 -28.83 35.39
CA LYS A 293 24.22 -29.18 34.59
C LYS A 293 24.33 -28.40 33.26
N ASN A 294 23.67 -27.26 33.18
CA ASN A 294 23.74 -26.38 32.03
C ASN A 294 25.01 -25.54 32.04
N ILE A 295 25.63 -25.31 33.24
CA ILE A 295 26.89 -24.59 33.38
C ILE A 295 27.89 -25.54 33.97
N PRO A 296 28.95 -25.90 33.22
CA PRO A 296 30.13 -26.60 33.75
C PRO A 296 30.86 -25.74 34.78
N THR A 297 31.60 -26.39 35.69
CA THR A 297 32.33 -25.69 36.77
C THR A 297 33.33 -24.65 36.24
N ASP A 298 33.90 -24.90 35.07
CA ASP A 298 34.83 -24.02 34.37
C ASP A 298 34.17 -22.75 33.79
N GLN A 299 32.83 -22.76 33.61
CA GLN A 299 32.08 -21.62 33.07
C GLN A 299 31.39 -20.76 34.16
N LEU A 300 31.59 -21.08 35.44
CA LEU A 300 30.97 -20.32 36.54
C LEU A 300 31.39 -18.86 36.56
N ILE A 301 32.66 -18.57 36.23
CA ILE A 301 33.21 -17.20 36.21
C ILE A 301 32.53 -16.40 35.09
N ASP A 302 32.37 -16.97 33.91
CA ASP A 302 31.70 -16.30 32.78
C ASP A 302 30.23 -16.02 33.10
N SER A 303 29.60 -16.96 33.77
CA SER A 303 28.20 -16.79 34.22
C SER A 303 28.10 -15.68 35.29
N PHE A 304 29.08 -15.56 36.17
CA PHE A 304 29.19 -14.45 37.11
C PHE A 304 29.38 -13.12 36.39
N HIS A 305 30.27 -13.05 35.43
CA HIS A 305 30.48 -11.84 34.61
C HIS A 305 29.22 -11.41 33.90
N LYS A 306 28.49 -12.37 33.32
CA LYS A 306 27.18 -12.09 32.68
C LYS A 306 26.20 -11.43 33.64
N SER A 307 26.07 -11.97 34.86
CA SER A 307 25.21 -11.41 35.90
C SER A 307 25.65 -10.01 36.33
N PHE A 308 26.97 -9.84 36.50
CA PHE A 308 27.54 -8.54 36.88
C PHE A 308 27.24 -7.49 35.82
N TYR A 309 27.51 -7.80 34.55
CA TYR A 309 27.22 -6.86 33.45
C TYR A 309 25.71 -6.57 33.33
N GLN A 310 24.87 -7.56 33.54
CA GLN A 310 23.42 -7.36 33.54
C GLN A 310 22.99 -6.43 34.65
N ALA A 311 23.50 -6.63 35.87
CA ALA A 311 23.26 -5.75 37.01
C ALA A 311 23.81 -4.33 36.76
N ALA A 312 25.01 -4.23 36.18
CA ALA A 312 25.62 -2.96 35.81
C ALA A 312 24.77 -2.21 34.76
N ILE A 313 24.29 -2.92 33.75
CA ILE A 313 23.37 -2.33 32.73
C ILE A 313 22.10 -1.80 33.41
N CYS A 314 21.45 -2.62 34.25
CA CYS A 314 20.26 -2.19 34.99
C CYS A 314 20.55 -0.95 35.86
N TYR A 315 21.71 -0.91 36.51
CA TYR A 315 22.12 0.24 37.30
C TYR A 315 22.33 1.49 36.45
N ILE A 316 23.03 1.36 35.31
CA ILE A 316 23.23 2.47 34.37
C ILE A 316 21.90 2.99 33.88
N ILE A 317 21.00 2.09 33.41
CA ILE A 317 19.67 2.44 32.97
C ILE A 317 18.91 3.22 34.05
N SER A 318 18.96 2.78 35.31
CA SER A 318 18.28 3.45 36.41
C SER A 318 18.89 4.82 36.79
N LYS A 319 20.10 5.13 36.35
CA LYS A 319 20.74 6.43 36.56
C LYS A 319 20.54 7.43 35.43
N GLU A 320 20.19 6.93 34.26
CA GLU A 320 19.93 7.75 33.08
C GLU A 320 18.41 7.86 32.85
N PRO A 321 17.77 8.99 33.20
CA PRO A 321 16.31 9.13 33.10
C PRO A 321 15.76 8.84 31.70
N THR A 322 16.55 9.13 30.66
CA THR A 322 16.17 8.85 29.28
C THR A 322 16.09 7.35 29.00
N LEU A 323 17.02 6.58 29.55
CA LEU A 323 17.06 5.11 29.40
C LEU A 323 16.04 4.44 30.34
N GLU A 324 15.87 4.96 31.56
CA GLU A 324 14.92 4.43 32.55
C GLU A 324 13.47 4.58 32.08
N LEU A 325 13.15 5.72 31.49
CA LEU A 325 11.81 6.02 30.98
C LEU A 325 11.52 5.35 29.64
N PHE A 326 12.57 4.90 28.93
CA PHE A 326 12.38 4.26 27.63
C PHE A 326 11.89 2.83 27.81
N ASN A 327 10.66 2.60 27.40
CA ASN A 327 10.09 1.26 27.28
C ASN A 327 9.56 1.11 25.85
N GLY A 328 10.16 0.20 25.09
CA GLY A 328 9.81 -0.01 23.68
C GLY A 328 8.32 -0.33 23.47
N LYS A 329 7.69 -1.07 24.39
CA LYS A 329 6.25 -1.35 24.34
C LYS A 329 5.43 -0.07 24.58
N ILE A 330 5.76 0.68 25.62
CA ILE A 330 5.09 1.97 25.90
C ILE A 330 5.29 2.94 24.75
N PHE A 331 6.50 2.99 24.19
CA PHE A 331 6.82 3.84 23.05
C PHE A 331 6.00 3.47 21.82
N ASN A 332 5.88 2.18 21.52
CA ASN A 332 5.01 1.70 20.43
C ASN A 332 3.53 2.01 20.68
N ASP A 333 3.07 1.86 21.92
CA ASP A 333 1.70 2.23 22.30
C ASP A 333 1.46 3.75 22.14
N ILE A 334 2.46 4.57 22.48
CA ILE A 334 2.42 6.02 22.27
C ILE A 334 2.36 6.34 20.77
N ILE A 335 3.17 5.66 19.94
CA ILE A 335 3.14 5.82 18.48
C ILE A 335 1.76 5.44 17.92
N ALA A 336 1.22 4.30 18.35
CA ALA A 336 -0.10 3.85 17.92
C ALA A 336 -1.20 4.84 18.32
N LYS A 337 -1.15 5.33 19.57
CA LYS A 337 -2.06 6.35 20.09
C LYS A 337 -1.91 7.68 19.34
N TYR A 338 -0.67 8.10 19.05
CA TYR A 338 -0.42 9.30 18.26
C TYR A 338 -1.03 9.20 16.87
N LYS A 339 -0.81 8.08 16.16
CA LYS A 339 -1.43 7.82 14.85
C LYS A 339 -2.95 7.92 14.91
N GLN A 340 -3.55 7.28 15.91
CA GLN A 340 -5.01 7.33 16.12
C GLN A 340 -5.51 8.75 16.39
N ILE A 341 -4.82 9.49 17.27
CA ILE A 341 -5.17 10.88 17.59
C ILE A 341 -5.01 11.75 16.34
N SER A 342 -3.94 11.57 15.57
CA SER A 342 -3.69 12.33 14.33
C SER A 342 -4.83 12.11 13.33
N THR A 343 -5.21 10.87 13.09
CA THR A 343 -6.34 10.54 12.19
C THR A 343 -7.67 11.12 12.70
N ASN A 344 -7.92 11.03 14.01
CA ASN A 344 -9.11 11.62 14.61
C ASN A 344 -9.10 13.15 14.50
N PHE A 345 -7.95 13.78 14.71
CA PHE A 345 -7.77 15.23 14.58
C PHE A 345 -8.06 15.69 13.14
N GLU A 346 -7.52 14.98 12.14
CA GLU A 346 -7.81 15.25 10.74
C GLU A 346 -9.31 15.17 10.45
N THR A 347 -9.96 14.10 10.92
CA THR A 347 -11.40 13.89 10.74
C THR A 347 -12.24 14.99 11.41
N ILE A 348 -11.88 15.36 12.62
CA ILE A 348 -12.58 16.43 13.37
C ILE A 348 -12.33 17.78 12.69
N THR A 349 -11.11 18.05 12.24
CA THR A 349 -10.76 19.27 11.51
C THR A 349 -11.56 19.40 10.22
N GLN A 350 -11.69 18.31 9.45
CA GLN A 350 -12.52 18.29 8.25
C GLN A 350 -13.99 18.60 8.57
N ARG A 351 -14.54 18.01 9.64
CA ARG A 351 -15.93 18.26 10.07
C ARG A 351 -16.13 19.68 10.54
N GLU A 352 -15.18 20.21 11.28
CA GLU A 352 -15.22 21.60 11.77
C GLU A 352 -15.14 22.59 10.57
N LEU A 353 -14.22 22.37 9.65
CA LEU A 353 -14.14 23.16 8.42
C LEU A 353 -15.43 23.10 7.62
N PHE A 354 -15.97 21.89 7.43
CA PHE A 354 -17.26 21.72 6.76
C PHE A 354 -18.38 22.49 7.45
N ALA A 355 -18.48 22.39 8.78
CA ALA A 355 -19.52 23.10 9.53
C ALA A 355 -19.37 24.63 9.40
N ARG A 356 -18.14 25.16 9.50
CA ARG A 356 -17.88 26.61 9.33
C ARG A 356 -18.20 27.08 7.91
N LEU A 357 -17.76 26.34 6.89
CA LEU A 357 -18.06 26.69 5.50
C LEU A 357 -19.56 26.60 5.21
N ALA A 358 -20.20 25.53 5.65
CA ALA A 358 -21.65 25.34 5.46
C ALA A 358 -22.48 26.42 6.16
N SER A 359 -22.05 26.91 7.34
CA SER A 359 -22.74 27.98 8.05
C SER A 359 -22.74 29.32 7.31
N ASN A 360 -21.78 29.51 6.42
CA ASN A 360 -21.68 30.73 5.59
C ASN A 360 -22.61 30.68 4.36
N ILE A 361 -23.12 29.50 3.99
CA ILE A 361 -23.98 29.35 2.83
C ILE A 361 -25.40 29.85 3.20
N PRO A 362 -25.98 30.79 2.43
CA PRO A 362 -27.34 31.27 2.71
C PRO A 362 -28.38 30.20 2.44
N SER A 363 -29.50 30.24 3.17
CA SER A 363 -30.61 29.32 2.94
C SER A 363 -31.25 29.57 1.59
N PHE A 364 -31.49 28.52 0.83
CA PHE A 364 -32.16 28.53 -0.45
C PHE A 364 -33.65 28.07 -0.36
N THR A 365 -34.14 27.84 0.86
CA THR A 365 -35.49 27.29 1.10
C THR A 365 -36.63 28.28 0.87
N HIS A 366 -36.31 29.57 0.94
CA HIS A 366 -37.33 30.64 0.71
C HIS A 366 -37.07 31.35 -0.61
N ALA A 367 -38.14 31.87 -1.22
CA ALA A 367 -38.04 32.73 -2.38
C ALA A 367 -37.26 34.00 -2.00
N ALA A 368 -36.05 34.14 -2.55
CA ALA A 368 -35.22 35.30 -2.33
C ALA A 368 -35.73 36.50 -3.15
N ILE A 369 -35.48 37.73 -2.64
CA ILE A 369 -35.74 38.93 -3.41
C ILE A 369 -34.99 38.85 -4.75
N GLN A 370 -35.70 39.09 -5.86
CA GLN A 370 -35.15 38.88 -7.21
C GLN A 370 -33.88 39.67 -7.51
N SER A 371 -33.69 40.80 -6.83
CA SER A 371 -32.51 41.68 -6.98
C SER A 371 -31.34 41.25 -6.03
N SER A 372 -31.54 40.30 -5.12
CA SER A 372 -30.46 39.78 -4.28
C SER A 372 -29.60 38.77 -5.05
N GLU A 373 -28.33 38.61 -4.66
CA GLU A 373 -27.45 37.64 -5.29
C GLU A 373 -28.01 36.21 -5.26
N VAL A 374 -28.68 35.82 -4.16
CA VAL A 374 -29.38 34.52 -4.03
C VAL A 374 -30.52 34.44 -5.05
N GLY A 375 -31.31 35.51 -5.19
CA GLY A 375 -32.40 35.58 -6.17
C GLY A 375 -31.93 35.52 -7.62
N ILE A 376 -30.85 36.20 -7.93
CA ILE A 376 -30.17 36.14 -9.23
C ILE A 376 -29.73 34.73 -9.55
N LEU A 377 -29.05 34.07 -8.59
CA LEU A 377 -28.57 32.69 -8.76
C LEU A 377 -29.76 31.73 -8.95
N GLN A 378 -30.79 31.81 -8.10
CA GLN A 378 -32.00 30.97 -8.22
C GLN A 378 -32.70 31.14 -9.57
N LYS A 379 -32.82 32.38 -10.07
CA LYS A 379 -33.39 32.69 -11.38
C LYS A 379 -32.59 32.04 -12.50
N ASN A 380 -31.25 32.13 -12.44
CA ASN A 380 -30.39 31.57 -13.47
C ASN A 380 -30.39 30.03 -13.44
N ILE A 381 -30.46 29.41 -12.27
CA ILE A 381 -30.60 27.95 -12.12
C ILE A 381 -31.94 27.49 -12.73
N ARG A 382 -33.04 28.17 -12.40
CA ARG A 382 -34.39 27.83 -12.98
C ARG A 382 -34.42 27.96 -14.49
N ASN A 383 -33.68 28.93 -15.04
CA ASN A 383 -33.63 29.17 -16.47
C ASN A 383 -32.52 28.35 -17.17
N ASN A 384 -31.88 27.40 -16.47
CA ASN A 384 -30.75 26.61 -16.96
C ASN A 384 -29.61 27.50 -17.52
N ALA A 385 -29.37 28.63 -16.87
CA ALA A 385 -28.38 29.65 -17.24
C ALA A 385 -28.48 30.18 -18.68
N ARG A 386 -29.69 30.15 -19.26
CA ARG A 386 -29.90 30.67 -20.62
C ARG A 386 -29.71 32.18 -20.68
N GLY A 387 -28.86 32.62 -21.60
CA GLY A 387 -28.64 34.04 -21.90
C GLY A 387 -27.66 34.76 -20.97
N ILE A 388 -27.02 34.08 -20.05
CA ILE A 388 -25.96 34.63 -19.20
C ILE A 388 -24.67 33.84 -19.34
N SER A 389 -23.53 34.52 -19.48
CA SER A 389 -22.23 33.89 -19.40
C SER A 389 -21.82 33.67 -17.93
N ILE A 390 -20.95 32.70 -17.66
CA ILE A 390 -20.41 32.41 -16.32
C ILE A 390 -19.79 33.68 -15.72
N ARG A 391 -19.00 34.42 -16.50
CA ARG A 391 -18.42 35.69 -16.09
C ARG A 391 -19.47 36.67 -15.58
N LYS A 392 -20.49 36.96 -16.39
CA LYS A 392 -21.58 37.86 -16.00
C LYS A 392 -22.33 37.39 -14.77
N LEU A 393 -22.46 36.07 -14.58
CA LEU A 393 -23.08 35.52 -13.37
C LEU A 393 -22.21 35.81 -12.17
N PHE A 394 -20.89 35.56 -12.26
CA PHE A 394 -19.94 35.82 -11.16
C PHE A 394 -19.90 37.31 -10.78
N ASP A 395 -19.93 38.21 -11.77
CA ASP A 395 -19.99 39.65 -11.53
C ASP A 395 -21.27 40.08 -10.78
N GLN A 396 -22.39 39.34 -10.96
CA GLN A 396 -23.64 39.62 -10.29
C GLN A 396 -23.82 39.01 -8.90
N ILE A 397 -22.95 38.04 -8.53
CA ILE A 397 -23.06 37.34 -7.24
C ILE A 397 -21.71 37.29 -6.52
N PRO A 398 -20.91 38.36 -6.46
CA PRO A 398 -19.53 38.30 -5.96
C PRO A 398 -19.42 37.84 -4.51
N THR A 399 -20.30 38.34 -3.63
CA THR A 399 -20.33 37.98 -2.20
C THR A 399 -20.84 36.57 -1.99
N LEU A 400 -21.86 36.16 -2.72
CA LEU A 400 -22.41 34.82 -2.66
C LEU A 400 -21.43 33.78 -3.22
N LEU A 401 -20.73 34.12 -4.30
CA LEU A 401 -19.73 33.26 -4.93
C LEU A 401 -18.62 32.88 -3.94
N SER A 402 -18.04 33.87 -3.27
CA SER A 402 -16.98 33.63 -2.29
C SER A 402 -17.43 32.84 -1.06
N ARG A 403 -18.70 32.96 -0.68
CA ARG A 403 -19.29 32.19 0.42
C ARG A 403 -19.60 30.74 0.05
N MET A 404 -20.03 30.50 -1.19
CA MET A 404 -20.34 29.17 -1.69
C MET A 404 -19.09 28.41 -2.16
N CYS A 405 -18.14 29.10 -2.75
CA CYS A 405 -16.92 28.56 -3.32
C CYS A 405 -15.69 29.31 -2.73
N PRO A 406 -15.40 29.13 -1.44
CA PRO A 406 -14.27 29.80 -0.79
C PRO A 406 -12.92 29.31 -1.29
N CYS A 407 -12.86 28.16 -1.94
CA CYS A 407 -11.69 27.61 -2.60
C CYS A 407 -12.03 27.28 -4.06
N MET A 408 -11.22 27.80 -4.99
CA MET A 408 -11.39 27.58 -6.42
C MET A 408 -10.12 27.00 -7.03
N LEU A 409 -10.24 25.94 -7.82
CA LEU A 409 -9.18 25.36 -8.62
C LEU A 409 -9.36 25.81 -10.06
N MET A 410 -8.45 26.64 -10.57
CA MET A 410 -8.57 27.27 -11.89
C MET A 410 -7.19 27.40 -12.53
N SER A 411 -7.14 27.34 -13.87
CA SER A 411 -5.94 27.78 -14.59
C SER A 411 -5.84 29.31 -14.56
N PRO A 412 -4.66 29.90 -14.71
CA PRO A 412 -4.50 31.36 -14.77
C PRO A 412 -5.36 32.02 -15.83
N LEU A 413 -5.49 31.38 -16.97
CA LEU A 413 -6.37 31.85 -18.05
C LEU A 413 -7.85 31.88 -17.61
N SER A 414 -8.30 30.83 -16.92
CA SER A 414 -9.67 30.78 -16.38
C SER A 414 -9.88 31.85 -15.31
N VAL A 415 -8.89 32.10 -14.46
CA VAL A 415 -8.94 33.20 -13.49
C VAL A 415 -9.12 34.53 -14.18
N ALA A 416 -8.32 34.82 -15.19
CA ALA A 416 -8.42 36.06 -15.98
C ALA A 416 -9.77 36.20 -16.71
N GLN A 417 -10.33 35.09 -17.16
CA GLN A 417 -11.58 35.06 -17.91
C GLN A 417 -12.83 35.21 -17.01
N TYR A 418 -12.83 34.61 -15.83
CA TYR A 418 -14.06 34.47 -15.02
C TYR A 418 -14.06 35.33 -13.75
N ILE A 419 -12.90 35.69 -13.21
CA ILE A 419 -12.81 36.50 -11.99
C ILE A 419 -12.45 37.93 -12.40
N ASP A 420 -13.27 38.89 -12.02
CA ASP A 420 -12.98 40.28 -12.27
C ASP A 420 -11.72 40.75 -11.54
N ALA A 421 -10.97 41.69 -12.11
CA ALA A 421 -9.77 42.21 -11.50
C ALA A 421 -10.06 43.07 -10.26
N ASP A 422 -11.23 43.71 -10.24
CA ASP A 422 -11.69 44.56 -9.15
C ASP A 422 -12.53 43.82 -8.12
N ALA A 423 -12.74 42.49 -8.29
CA ALA A 423 -13.43 41.66 -7.30
C ALA A 423 -12.68 41.62 -5.96
N ASP A 424 -13.39 41.26 -4.90
CA ASP A 424 -12.80 41.03 -3.58
C ASP A 424 -11.64 40.02 -3.68
N LYS A 425 -10.49 40.39 -3.15
CA LYS A 425 -9.29 39.57 -3.24
C LYS A 425 -9.39 38.34 -2.37
N PHE A 426 -8.97 37.22 -2.92
CA PHE A 426 -8.75 36.00 -2.16
C PHE A 426 -7.69 36.22 -1.07
N ASP A 427 -7.84 35.56 0.07
CA ASP A 427 -6.85 35.68 1.16
C ASP A 427 -5.52 35.04 0.78
N LEU A 428 -5.55 33.98 -0.04
CA LEU A 428 -4.39 33.25 -0.47
C LEU A 428 -4.56 32.74 -1.91
N ILE A 429 -3.55 32.95 -2.73
CA ILE A 429 -3.37 32.31 -4.03
C ILE A 429 -2.24 31.28 -3.89
N VAL A 430 -2.49 30.07 -4.34
CA VAL A 430 -1.48 29.00 -4.37
C VAL A 430 -1.27 28.60 -5.82
N PHE A 431 -0.04 28.72 -6.29
CA PHE A 431 0.38 28.19 -7.57
C PHE A 431 1.02 26.83 -7.34
N ASP A 432 0.48 25.80 -7.95
CA ASP A 432 1.08 24.48 -7.99
C ASP A 432 1.75 24.27 -9.34
N GLU A 433 2.82 23.45 -9.40
CA GLU A 433 3.66 23.26 -10.58
C GLU A 433 4.19 24.58 -11.16
N ALA A 434 4.53 25.52 -10.29
CA ALA A 434 4.91 26.89 -10.68
C ALA A 434 6.19 26.96 -11.53
N SER A 435 7.01 25.91 -11.52
CA SER A 435 8.16 25.79 -12.44
C SER A 435 7.76 25.73 -13.92
N GLN A 436 6.50 25.33 -14.22
CA GLN A 436 5.98 25.24 -15.58
C GLN A 436 5.21 26.50 -16.04
N MET A 437 5.10 27.49 -15.18
CA MET A 437 4.25 28.65 -15.43
C MET A 437 5.08 29.90 -15.70
N PRO A 438 4.97 30.53 -16.88
CA PRO A 438 5.60 31.80 -17.14
C PRO A 438 5.00 32.90 -16.25
N THR A 439 5.82 33.83 -15.79
CA THR A 439 5.41 34.92 -14.90
C THR A 439 4.26 35.74 -15.47
N TYR A 440 4.26 36.03 -16.77
CA TYR A 440 3.22 36.83 -17.41
C TYR A 440 1.83 36.17 -17.35
N GLU A 441 1.75 34.86 -17.31
CA GLU A 441 0.48 34.14 -17.11
C GLU A 441 0.00 34.22 -15.66
N ALA A 442 0.92 34.20 -14.71
CA ALA A 442 0.63 34.23 -13.29
C ALA A 442 0.14 35.58 -12.77
N VAL A 443 0.62 36.68 -13.35
CA VAL A 443 0.37 38.05 -12.87
C VAL A 443 -1.11 38.35 -12.69
N GLY A 444 -1.93 37.93 -13.65
CA GLY A 444 -3.38 38.10 -13.56
C GLY A 444 -4.03 37.43 -12.37
N ALA A 445 -3.57 36.24 -12.02
CA ALA A 445 -4.05 35.52 -10.84
C ALA A 445 -3.49 36.16 -9.55
N ILE A 446 -2.20 36.50 -9.49
CA ILE A 446 -1.59 37.14 -8.33
C ILE A 446 -2.33 38.43 -7.95
N ALA A 447 -2.73 39.24 -8.94
CA ALA A 447 -3.46 40.49 -8.72
C ALA A 447 -4.78 40.30 -7.95
N ARG A 448 -5.33 39.08 -7.93
CA ARG A 448 -6.59 38.73 -7.25
C ARG A 448 -6.40 38.18 -5.85
N GLY A 449 -5.17 38.16 -5.32
CA GLY A 449 -4.88 37.68 -3.98
C GLY A 449 -4.26 38.74 -3.07
N LYS A 450 -4.34 38.54 -1.76
CA LYS A 450 -3.64 39.31 -0.74
C LYS A 450 -2.26 38.72 -0.44
N ASN A 451 -2.18 37.39 -0.48
CA ASN A 451 -0.96 36.63 -0.24
C ASN A 451 -0.79 35.58 -1.34
N VAL A 452 0.44 35.16 -1.57
CA VAL A 452 0.76 34.14 -2.56
C VAL A 452 1.71 33.10 -1.99
N VAL A 453 1.48 31.84 -2.36
CA VAL A 453 2.39 30.72 -2.15
C VAL A 453 2.71 30.13 -3.51
N ILE A 454 3.99 30.06 -3.83
CA ILE A 454 4.49 29.51 -5.08
C ILE A 454 5.07 28.14 -4.77
N VAL A 455 4.45 27.08 -5.29
CA VAL A 455 4.88 25.68 -5.10
C VAL A 455 5.39 25.13 -6.41
N GLY A 456 6.60 24.60 -6.40
CA GLY A 456 7.22 24.03 -7.60
C GLY A 456 8.62 23.53 -7.32
N ASP A 457 9.23 22.95 -8.34
CA ASP A 457 10.58 22.40 -8.26
C ASP A 457 11.46 23.00 -9.38
N PRO A 458 12.48 23.81 -9.04
CA PRO A 458 13.35 24.44 -10.04
C PRO A 458 14.24 23.43 -10.78
N LYS A 459 14.28 22.17 -10.33
CA LYS A 459 15.01 21.06 -10.97
C LYS A 459 14.12 20.22 -11.89
N GLN A 460 12.85 20.58 -12.04
CA GLN A 460 11.91 20.02 -13.01
C GLN A 460 11.74 20.95 -14.22
N MET A 461 10.90 20.54 -15.18
CA MET A 461 10.80 21.24 -16.46
C MET A 461 10.31 22.69 -16.29
N PRO A 462 10.94 23.63 -16.98
CA PRO A 462 10.46 25.01 -17.08
C PRO A 462 9.30 25.12 -18.08
N PRO A 463 8.63 26.29 -18.17
CA PRO A 463 7.64 26.53 -19.21
C PRO A 463 8.29 26.46 -20.59
N THR A 464 7.61 25.78 -21.52
CA THR A 464 8.09 25.64 -22.90
C THR A 464 7.18 26.38 -23.88
N SER A 465 7.72 26.93 -24.94
CA SER A 465 6.96 27.59 -26.01
C SER A 465 6.27 26.62 -26.97
N PHE A 466 6.10 25.35 -26.58
CA PHE A 466 5.58 24.26 -27.39
C PHE A 466 4.22 24.55 -28.08
N PHE A 467 3.37 25.35 -27.44
CA PHE A 467 2.04 25.68 -27.99
C PHE A 467 2.04 26.78 -29.06
N SER A 468 3.16 27.40 -29.34
CA SER A 468 3.27 28.50 -30.30
C SER A 468 3.71 28.09 -31.70
N VAL A 469 4.13 26.83 -31.92
CA VAL A 469 4.70 26.40 -33.23
C VAL A 469 4.02 25.12 -33.69
N ASN A 470 3.23 25.22 -34.76
CA ASN A 470 2.53 24.11 -35.41
C ASN A 470 3.41 23.34 -36.43
N THR A 471 4.69 23.11 -36.18
CA THR A 471 5.57 22.40 -37.13
C THR A 471 6.23 21.18 -36.49
N VAL A 472 6.16 20.06 -37.22
CA VAL A 472 6.49 18.69 -36.82
C VAL A 472 8.00 18.37 -36.86
N ASP A 473 8.89 19.34 -36.95
CA ASP A 473 10.34 19.10 -37.08
C ASP A 473 11.07 19.43 -35.76
N GLU A 474 11.14 18.41 -34.88
CA GLU A 474 11.73 18.51 -33.53
C GLU A 474 13.22 18.97 -33.53
N ASP A 475 13.96 18.72 -34.63
CA ASP A 475 15.37 19.10 -34.70
C ASP A 475 15.59 20.56 -35.07
N ASN A 476 14.55 21.27 -35.53
CA ASN A 476 14.64 22.65 -36.00
C ASN A 476 13.79 23.64 -35.21
N ILE A 477 13.08 23.21 -34.17
CA ILE A 477 12.31 24.12 -33.31
C ILE A 477 13.26 24.65 -32.26
N GLU A 478 13.61 25.92 -32.36
CA GLU A 478 14.21 26.70 -31.25
C GLU A 478 13.13 26.92 -30.19
N LEU A 479 12.85 25.89 -29.37
CA LEU A 479 12.06 26.03 -28.17
C LEU A 479 12.94 26.69 -27.13
N GLU A 480 12.75 27.96 -26.91
CA GLU A 480 13.34 28.67 -25.79
C GLU A 480 12.59 28.28 -24.50
N ASP A 481 13.34 27.82 -23.51
CA ASP A 481 12.82 27.68 -22.16
C ASP A 481 12.56 29.05 -21.59
N LEU A 482 11.33 29.34 -21.18
CA LEU A 482 10.94 30.61 -20.60
C LEU A 482 11.26 30.59 -19.10
N GLU A 483 11.55 31.77 -18.52
CA GLU A 483 11.65 31.91 -17.08
C GLU A 483 10.28 31.66 -16.43
N SER A 484 10.28 30.87 -15.37
CA SER A 484 9.10 30.58 -14.61
C SER A 484 8.89 31.59 -13.48
N ILE A 485 7.62 31.69 -13.02
CA ILE A 485 7.32 32.47 -11.81
C ILE A 485 8.10 31.99 -10.60
N LEU A 486 8.43 30.69 -10.53
CA LEU A 486 9.25 30.13 -9.47
C LEU A 486 10.68 30.65 -9.54
N ASP A 487 11.28 30.67 -10.75
CA ASP A 487 12.63 31.17 -10.96
C ASP A 487 12.72 32.68 -10.61
N ASP A 488 11.73 33.48 -11.04
CA ASP A 488 11.65 34.91 -10.69
C ASP A 488 11.52 35.12 -9.17
N CYS A 489 10.67 34.32 -8.49
CA CYS A 489 10.53 34.40 -7.03
C CYS A 489 11.82 34.04 -6.30
N LEU A 490 12.56 33.05 -6.78
CA LEU A 490 13.88 32.68 -6.23
C LEU A 490 14.91 33.77 -6.48
N ALA A 491 14.95 34.36 -7.68
CA ALA A 491 15.83 35.47 -8.02
C ALA A 491 15.58 36.73 -7.16
N LEU A 492 14.32 37.00 -6.82
CA LEU A 492 13.89 38.04 -5.89
C LEU A 492 14.17 37.72 -4.42
N SER A 493 14.74 36.56 -4.12
CA SER A 493 15.03 36.09 -2.75
C SER A 493 13.79 36.06 -1.84
N ILE A 494 12.63 35.72 -2.39
CA ILE A 494 11.41 35.53 -1.60
C ILE A 494 11.65 34.37 -0.64
N PRO A 495 11.21 34.46 0.65
CA PRO A 495 11.42 33.40 1.63
C PRO A 495 10.95 32.06 1.12
N SER A 496 11.84 31.08 1.10
CA SER A 496 11.57 29.73 0.57
C SER A 496 11.81 28.64 1.61
N LYS A 497 11.09 27.54 1.47
CA LYS A 497 11.26 26.32 2.25
C LYS A 497 11.27 25.13 1.33
N TYR A 498 12.12 24.16 1.65
CA TYR A 498 12.21 22.91 0.90
C TYR A 498 11.45 21.81 1.61
N LEU A 499 10.73 20.98 0.83
CA LEU A 499 10.18 19.70 1.29
C LEU A 499 11.29 18.66 1.14
N LEU A 500 11.74 18.11 2.27
CA LEU A 500 12.91 17.23 2.29
C LEU A 500 12.56 15.75 2.11
N TRP A 501 11.35 15.32 2.52
CA TRP A 501 10.97 13.92 2.47
C TRP A 501 10.46 13.48 1.11
N HIS A 502 11.11 12.47 0.53
CA HIS A 502 10.65 11.80 -0.68
C HIS A 502 9.85 10.54 -0.30
N TYR A 503 8.63 10.43 -0.80
CA TYR A 503 7.71 9.32 -0.47
C TYR A 503 7.16 8.57 -1.68
N ARG A 504 7.32 9.10 -2.91
CA ARG A 504 6.84 8.47 -4.15
C ARG A 504 7.50 7.11 -4.36
N SER A 505 8.82 7.08 -4.39
CA SER A 505 9.60 5.87 -4.64
C SER A 505 9.57 4.94 -3.43
N LYS A 506 9.16 3.70 -3.65
CA LYS A 506 9.09 2.67 -2.60
C LYS A 506 10.43 1.99 -2.36
N HIS A 507 11.42 2.30 -3.17
CA HIS A 507 12.81 1.85 -3.01
C HIS A 507 13.75 3.02 -3.28
N GLU A 508 14.75 3.18 -2.42
CA GLU A 508 15.68 4.33 -2.46
C GLU A 508 16.43 4.43 -3.79
N SER A 509 16.79 3.32 -4.43
CA SER A 509 17.51 3.34 -5.70
C SER A 509 16.78 4.09 -6.82
N LEU A 510 15.47 4.24 -6.74
CA LEU A 510 14.68 4.95 -7.75
C LEU A 510 14.86 6.48 -7.70
N ILE A 511 15.28 7.02 -6.56
CA ILE A 511 15.49 8.47 -6.40
C ILE A 511 16.95 8.80 -6.11
N ALA A 512 17.79 7.84 -5.74
CA ALA A 512 19.15 8.08 -5.31
C ALA A 512 19.99 8.82 -6.36
N PHE A 513 19.83 8.46 -7.63
CA PHE A 513 20.48 9.17 -8.74
C PHE A 513 20.07 10.65 -8.78
N SER A 514 18.77 10.93 -8.82
CA SER A 514 18.26 12.30 -8.84
C SER A 514 18.66 13.09 -7.61
N ASN A 515 18.65 12.44 -6.44
CA ASN A 515 19.05 13.08 -5.19
C ASN A 515 20.52 13.51 -5.22
N SER A 516 21.39 12.63 -5.68
CA SER A 516 22.83 12.94 -5.82
C SER A 516 23.11 13.98 -6.91
N GLU A 517 22.45 13.87 -8.05
CA GLU A 517 22.79 14.66 -9.23
C GLU A 517 22.16 16.07 -9.24
N TYR A 518 20.92 16.18 -8.70
CA TYR A 518 20.12 17.41 -8.84
C TYR A 518 19.75 18.07 -7.52
N TYR A 519 19.72 17.31 -6.40
CA TYR A 519 19.24 17.80 -5.10
C TYR A 519 20.31 17.80 -4.00
N ASP A 520 21.59 17.71 -4.37
CA ASP A 520 22.74 17.79 -3.45
C ASP A 520 22.65 16.79 -2.26
N ASN A 521 22.03 15.64 -2.47
CA ASN A 521 21.70 14.64 -1.45
C ASN A 521 20.84 15.17 -0.27
N LYS A 522 20.05 16.23 -0.50
CA LYS A 522 19.21 16.82 0.55
C LYS A 522 17.89 16.09 0.77
N LEU A 523 17.45 15.31 -0.22
CA LEU A 523 16.20 14.55 -0.07
C LEU A 523 16.41 13.39 0.91
N MET A 524 15.50 13.29 1.87
CA MET A 524 15.44 12.19 2.81
C MET A 524 14.54 11.07 2.26
N THR A 525 15.01 9.85 2.35
CA THR A 525 14.30 8.64 1.95
C THR A 525 14.20 7.69 3.12
N PHE A 526 13.19 6.83 3.12
CA PHE A 526 13.13 5.73 4.07
C PHE A 526 14.02 4.58 3.56
N PRO A 527 14.93 4.07 4.38
CA PRO A 527 15.78 2.95 4.02
C PRO A 527 14.96 1.75 3.58
N SER A 528 15.33 1.14 2.46
CA SER A 528 14.67 -0.03 1.94
C SER A 528 15.16 -1.30 2.65
N PRO A 529 14.29 -2.25 2.98
CA PRO A 529 14.70 -3.53 3.59
C PRO A 529 15.60 -4.34 2.65
N ASP A 530 15.39 -4.21 1.34
CA ASP A 530 16.23 -4.76 0.29
C ASP A 530 17.07 -3.63 -0.31
N ASN A 531 18.30 -3.46 0.18
CA ASN A 531 19.26 -2.51 -0.39
C ASN A 531 20.35 -3.20 -1.25
N ILE A 532 20.21 -4.48 -1.52
CA ILE A 532 21.16 -5.29 -2.29
C ILE A 532 20.90 -5.12 -3.78
N GLU A 533 19.63 -5.15 -4.18
CA GLU A 533 19.21 -5.07 -5.57
C GLU A 533 18.72 -3.66 -5.93
N SER A 534 19.35 -3.05 -6.94
CA SER A 534 18.82 -1.79 -7.50
C SER A 534 17.52 -2.06 -8.24
N LYS A 535 16.48 -1.27 -7.99
CA LYS A 535 15.22 -1.31 -8.75
C LYS A 535 15.29 -0.44 -10.02
N VAL A 536 16.46 0.12 -10.30
CA VAL A 536 16.81 0.73 -11.59
C VAL A 536 17.78 -0.21 -12.27
N ARG A 537 17.40 -0.75 -13.41
CA ARG A 537 18.23 -1.70 -14.16
C ARG A 537 18.19 -1.43 -15.65
N MET A 538 19.30 -1.70 -16.31
CA MET A 538 19.42 -1.61 -17.75
C MET A 538 19.31 -2.98 -18.41
N VAL A 539 18.56 -3.04 -19.49
CA VAL A 539 18.48 -4.16 -20.43
C VAL A 539 19.17 -3.70 -21.71
N ALA A 540 20.38 -4.20 -21.91
CA ALA A 540 21.14 -3.92 -23.13
C ALA A 540 20.48 -4.63 -24.32
N ILE A 541 20.15 -3.87 -25.35
CA ILE A 541 19.50 -4.39 -26.57
C ILE A 541 20.51 -4.40 -27.72
N ASP A 542 20.55 -5.48 -28.42
CA ASP A 542 21.33 -5.57 -29.68
C ASP A 542 20.50 -4.97 -30.84
N GLY A 543 20.96 -3.87 -31.38
CA GLY A 543 20.24 -3.13 -32.39
C GLY A 543 20.98 -1.87 -32.83
N TYR A 544 20.35 -1.10 -33.68
CA TYR A 544 20.91 0.18 -34.15
C TYR A 544 19.82 1.24 -34.23
N TYR A 545 20.25 2.50 -34.08
CA TYR A 545 19.45 3.69 -34.29
C TYR A 545 19.48 4.09 -35.76
N ASP A 546 18.32 4.15 -36.43
CA ASP A 546 18.24 4.49 -37.87
C ASP A 546 18.36 6.00 -38.09
N LYS A 547 19.56 6.51 -37.87
CA LYS A 547 19.90 7.92 -38.05
C LYS A 547 19.82 8.34 -39.50
N GLY A 548 19.00 9.34 -39.79
CA GLY A 548 18.92 9.91 -41.16
C GLY A 548 17.80 9.39 -42.05
N LYS A 549 17.03 8.37 -41.60
CA LYS A 549 15.78 7.92 -42.20
C LYS A 549 14.63 8.04 -41.26
N SER A 550 14.28 6.95 -40.58
CA SER A 550 13.13 6.92 -39.63
C SER A 550 13.40 7.59 -38.32
N ARG A 551 14.64 7.76 -37.89
CA ARG A 551 15.04 8.25 -36.57
C ARG A 551 14.47 7.40 -35.43
N GLN A 552 14.37 6.10 -35.65
CA GLN A 552 13.78 5.13 -34.76
C GLN A 552 14.80 4.09 -34.32
N ASN A 553 14.56 3.50 -33.17
CA ASN A 553 15.23 2.30 -32.68
C ASN A 553 14.20 1.19 -32.52
N ARG A 554 14.01 0.41 -33.59
CA ARG A 554 12.99 -0.62 -33.64
C ARG A 554 13.27 -1.78 -32.67
N ALA A 555 14.54 -2.11 -32.44
CA ALA A 555 14.91 -3.16 -31.49
C ALA A 555 14.51 -2.82 -30.06
N GLU A 556 14.79 -1.59 -29.63
CA GLU A 556 14.34 -1.11 -28.30
C GLU A 556 12.82 -1.06 -28.20
N ALA A 557 12.14 -0.54 -29.23
CA ALA A 557 10.68 -0.45 -29.23
C ALA A 557 10.03 -1.83 -29.12
N GLN A 558 10.54 -2.81 -29.86
CA GLN A 558 10.05 -4.18 -29.79
C GLN A 558 10.26 -4.79 -28.40
N ALA A 559 11.44 -4.60 -27.79
CA ALA A 559 11.74 -5.11 -26.45
C ALA A 559 10.82 -4.50 -25.37
N VAL A 560 10.48 -3.21 -25.51
CA VAL A 560 9.50 -2.56 -24.62
C VAL A 560 8.12 -3.19 -24.77
N VAL A 561 7.66 -3.40 -26.01
CA VAL A 561 6.34 -4.01 -26.29
C VAL A 561 6.29 -5.45 -25.78
N ASP A 562 7.38 -6.22 -25.97
CA ASP A 562 7.48 -7.59 -25.46
C ASP A 562 7.42 -7.63 -23.93
N GLU A 563 8.06 -6.68 -23.23
CA GLU A 563 8.00 -6.56 -21.78
C GLU A 563 6.60 -6.18 -21.30
N ILE A 564 5.91 -5.26 -22.00
CA ILE A 564 4.50 -4.93 -21.71
C ILE A 564 3.65 -6.19 -21.83
N ALA A 565 3.78 -6.91 -22.94
CA ALA A 565 3.03 -8.15 -23.19
C ALA A 565 3.32 -9.21 -22.12
N ARG A 566 4.57 -9.38 -21.72
CA ARG A 566 4.98 -10.29 -20.65
C ARG A 566 4.32 -9.94 -19.33
N ARG A 567 4.30 -8.65 -18.95
CA ARG A 567 3.71 -8.18 -17.71
C ARG A 567 2.18 -8.33 -17.70
N LEU A 568 1.53 -8.00 -18.78
CA LEU A 568 0.08 -8.14 -18.89
C LEU A 568 -0.38 -9.60 -18.82
N ARG A 569 0.41 -10.55 -19.37
CA ARG A 569 0.12 -11.99 -19.29
C ARG A 569 0.34 -12.59 -17.90
N SER A 570 1.22 -12.02 -17.10
CA SER A 570 1.52 -12.52 -15.75
C SER A 570 0.53 -11.94 -14.73
N GLU A 571 -0.18 -12.80 -14.00
CA GLU A 571 -1.12 -12.38 -12.97
C GLU A 571 -0.48 -11.58 -11.84
N GLU A 572 0.76 -11.89 -11.50
CA GLU A 572 1.52 -11.18 -10.48
C GLU A 572 1.98 -9.81 -10.97
N LEU A 573 2.58 -9.75 -12.16
CA LEU A 573 3.19 -8.54 -12.69
C LEU A 573 2.16 -7.50 -13.14
N ARG A 574 1.00 -7.91 -13.62
CA ARG A 574 -0.07 -7.00 -14.06
C ARG A 574 -0.76 -6.24 -12.92
N ARG A 575 -0.48 -6.61 -11.65
CA ARG A 575 -0.96 -5.85 -10.49
C ARG A 575 -0.29 -4.50 -10.36
N LYS A 576 0.84 -4.31 -11.04
CA LYS A 576 1.60 -3.06 -11.04
C LYS A 576 1.30 -2.30 -12.31
N SER A 577 0.96 -1.03 -12.17
CA SER A 577 0.70 -0.14 -13.29
C SER A 577 1.98 0.12 -14.09
N ILE A 578 1.85 0.28 -15.40
CA ILE A 578 2.97 0.41 -16.35
C ILE A 578 2.90 1.77 -17.04
N GLY A 579 4.05 2.44 -17.13
CA GLY A 579 4.25 3.60 -17.98
C GLY A 579 5.47 3.42 -18.87
N VAL A 580 5.40 3.92 -20.07
CA VAL A 580 6.55 3.95 -21.01
C VAL A 580 6.99 5.39 -21.19
N VAL A 581 8.29 5.63 -21.06
CA VAL A 581 8.91 6.93 -21.31
C VAL A 581 9.94 6.82 -22.42
N THR A 582 9.85 7.70 -23.39
CA THR A 582 10.76 7.76 -24.54
C THR A 582 11.46 9.11 -24.63
N PHE A 583 12.61 9.16 -25.29
CA PHE A 583 13.32 10.42 -25.51
C PHE A 583 12.71 11.27 -26.64
N SER A 584 12.05 10.65 -27.62
CA SER A 584 11.51 11.35 -28.77
C SER A 584 10.08 10.94 -29.10
N VAL A 585 9.31 11.85 -29.70
CA VAL A 585 7.96 11.57 -30.21
C VAL A 585 7.97 10.47 -31.28
N VAL A 586 9.04 10.42 -32.08
CA VAL A 586 9.16 9.38 -33.14
C VAL A 586 9.29 7.98 -32.55
N GLN A 587 10.05 7.85 -31.47
CA GLN A 587 10.17 6.55 -30.75
C GLN A 587 8.87 6.22 -30.01
N GLN A 588 8.19 7.22 -29.46
CA GLN A 588 6.88 7.06 -28.84
C GLN A 588 5.88 6.48 -29.84
N ALA A 589 5.73 7.14 -31.00
CA ALA A 589 4.81 6.69 -32.06
C ALA A 589 5.12 5.26 -32.54
N LEU A 590 6.39 4.90 -32.68
CA LEU A 590 6.78 3.55 -33.05
C LEU A 590 6.33 2.50 -32.01
N ILE A 591 6.48 2.82 -30.71
CA ILE A 591 6.04 1.90 -29.65
C ILE A 591 4.51 1.81 -29.64
N GLU A 592 3.80 2.93 -29.85
CA GLU A 592 2.34 2.96 -29.96
C GLU A 592 1.84 2.10 -31.14
N ASP A 593 2.49 2.22 -32.31
CA ASP A 593 2.17 1.42 -33.50
C ASP A 593 2.39 -0.08 -33.23
N LEU A 594 3.57 -0.47 -32.72
CA LEU A 594 3.88 -1.86 -32.41
C LEU A 594 2.95 -2.45 -31.33
N LEU A 595 2.58 -1.65 -30.34
CA LEU A 595 1.64 -2.05 -29.31
C LEU A 595 0.22 -2.21 -29.88
N SER A 596 -0.19 -1.31 -30.76
CA SER A 596 -1.46 -1.41 -31.48
C SER A 596 -1.52 -2.68 -32.34
N ASP A 597 -0.44 -2.98 -33.05
CA ASP A 597 -0.32 -4.23 -33.80
C ASP A 597 -0.47 -5.45 -32.87
N LEU A 598 0.20 -5.44 -31.72
CA LEU A 598 0.08 -6.52 -30.75
C LEU A 598 -1.38 -6.67 -30.25
N PHE A 599 -2.07 -5.57 -29.98
CA PHE A 599 -3.45 -5.57 -29.48
C PHE A 599 -4.46 -6.05 -30.53
N ILE A 600 -4.20 -5.82 -31.82
CA ILE A 600 -5.00 -6.40 -32.92
C ILE A 600 -4.98 -7.93 -32.86
N PHE A 601 -3.81 -8.53 -32.54
CA PHE A 601 -3.68 -10.00 -32.45
C PHE A 601 -4.07 -10.52 -31.05
N HIS A 602 -4.07 -9.65 -30.02
CA HIS A 602 -4.31 -9.99 -28.61
C HIS A 602 -5.22 -8.96 -27.93
N PRO A 603 -6.52 -8.87 -28.31
CA PRO A 603 -7.43 -7.88 -27.76
C PRO A 603 -7.62 -7.97 -26.23
N GLU A 604 -7.38 -9.18 -25.67
CA GLU A 604 -7.41 -9.39 -24.23
C GLU A 604 -6.35 -8.56 -23.47
N LEU A 605 -5.20 -8.33 -24.11
CA LEU A 605 -4.13 -7.52 -23.52
C LEU A 605 -4.47 -6.02 -23.55
N GLU A 606 -5.16 -5.56 -24.58
CA GLU A 606 -5.65 -4.19 -24.67
C GLU A 606 -6.62 -3.87 -23.50
N THR A 607 -7.58 -4.76 -23.29
CA THR A 607 -8.53 -4.63 -22.17
C THR A 607 -7.80 -4.53 -20.83
N LEU A 608 -6.81 -5.43 -20.60
CA LEU A 608 -6.02 -5.42 -19.37
C LEU A 608 -5.16 -4.16 -19.21
N ALA A 609 -4.67 -3.59 -20.31
CA ALA A 609 -3.85 -2.38 -20.30
C ALA A 609 -4.66 -1.10 -20.02
N LEU A 610 -5.90 -1.03 -20.51
CA LEU A 610 -6.71 0.19 -20.49
C LEU A 610 -7.78 0.22 -19.39
N GLU A 611 -8.26 -0.93 -18.93
CA GLU A 611 -9.29 -1.00 -17.88
C GLU A 611 -8.72 -1.00 -16.46
N SER A 612 -7.41 -0.89 -16.28
CA SER A 612 -6.81 -0.73 -14.96
C SER A 612 -7.15 0.63 -14.35
N GLU A 613 -7.10 0.76 -13.01
CA GLU A 613 -7.29 2.04 -12.31
C GLU A 613 -6.28 3.10 -12.78
N GLU A 614 -5.09 2.65 -13.17
CA GLU A 614 -4.02 3.47 -13.76
C GLU A 614 -3.66 2.90 -15.15
N PRO A 615 -4.32 3.32 -16.22
CA PRO A 615 -4.10 2.80 -17.56
C PRO A 615 -2.65 2.94 -18.04
N LEU A 616 -2.22 2.04 -18.88
CA LEU A 616 -0.92 2.15 -19.54
C LEU A 616 -0.81 3.48 -20.27
N PHE A 617 0.31 4.18 -20.11
CA PHE A 617 0.63 5.33 -20.92
C PHE A 617 1.96 5.15 -21.69
N ILE A 618 2.08 5.81 -22.83
CA ILE A 618 3.32 5.98 -23.57
C ILE A 618 3.53 7.48 -23.76
N LYS A 619 4.61 8.02 -23.22
CA LYS A 619 4.90 9.47 -23.22
C LYS A 619 6.37 9.73 -23.52
N ASN A 620 6.66 10.89 -24.06
CA ASN A 620 8.03 11.34 -24.23
C ASN A 620 8.49 12.25 -23.07
N LEU A 621 9.76 12.65 -23.09
CA LEU A 621 10.37 13.49 -22.06
C LEU A 621 9.62 14.79 -21.79
N GLU A 622 8.98 15.39 -22.81
CA GLU A 622 8.31 16.68 -22.68
C GLU A 622 6.91 16.56 -22.03
N ASN A 623 6.28 15.37 -22.10
CA ASN A 623 4.90 15.19 -21.71
C ASN A 623 4.71 14.31 -20.47
N VAL A 624 5.80 13.80 -19.88
CA VAL A 624 5.73 12.84 -18.75
C VAL A 624 5.62 13.50 -17.39
N GLN A 625 5.78 14.82 -17.30
CA GLN A 625 5.67 15.54 -16.03
C GLN A 625 4.24 15.44 -15.46
N GLY A 626 4.14 15.22 -14.15
CA GLY A 626 2.87 15.00 -13.46
C GLY A 626 2.42 13.53 -13.40
N ASP A 627 2.89 12.68 -14.31
CA ASP A 627 2.53 11.26 -14.33
C ASP A 627 3.49 10.40 -13.50
N GLU A 628 3.00 9.27 -13.02
CA GLU A 628 3.78 8.25 -12.33
C GLU A 628 3.13 6.88 -12.51
N ARG A 629 3.91 5.82 -12.46
CA ARG A 629 3.42 4.42 -12.45
C ARG A 629 4.29 3.57 -11.54
N ASP A 630 3.78 2.40 -11.22
CA ASP A 630 4.54 1.42 -10.43
C ASP A 630 5.81 1.01 -11.14
N VAL A 631 5.71 0.77 -12.43
CA VAL A 631 6.84 0.38 -13.29
C VAL A 631 6.96 1.35 -14.44
N ILE A 632 8.17 1.87 -14.64
CA ILE A 632 8.51 2.66 -15.81
C ILE A 632 9.44 1.87 -16.72
N LEU A 633 9.02 1.71 -17.96
CA LEU A 633 9.83 1.18 -19.06
C LEU A 633 10.39 2.37 -19.85
N PHE A 634 11.70 2.48 -19.87
CA PHE A 634 12.38 3.63 -20.43
C PHE A 634 13.07 3.24 -21.74
N SER A 635 12.66 3.80 -22.86
CA SER A 635 13.34 3.61 -24.14
C SER A 635 14.18 4.83 -24.47
N VAL A 636 15.49 4.66 -24.55
CA VAL A 636 16.42 5.74 -24.91
C VAL A 636 16.23 6.12 -26.36
N GLY A 637 16.00 5.16 -27.26
CA GLY A 637 15.73 5.37 -28.68
C GLY A 637 16.94 5.79 -29.49
N TYR A 638 17.95 6.39 -28.87
CA TYR A 638 19.21 6.77 -29.48
C TYR A 638 20.25 5.66 -29.25
N GLY A 639 21.18 5.51 -30.18
CA GLY A 639 22.22 4.51 -30.07
C GLY A 639 23.23 4.56 -31.24
N PRO A 640 24.07 3.53 -31.38
CA PRO A 640 24.94 3.40 -32.53
C PRO A 640 24.11 3.24 -33.80
N ASP A 641 24.58 3.85 -34.91
CA ASP A 641 24.02 3.62 -36.24
C ASP A 641 24.44 2.25 -36.79
N SER A 642 24.01 1.92 -37.98
CA SER A 642 24.36 0.65 -38.66
C SER A 642 25.87 0.45 -38.89
N GLU A 643 26.68 1.50 -38.73
CA GLU A 643 28.15 1.46 -38.83
C GLU A 643 28.81 1.51 -37.44
N GLY A 644 28.02 1.45 -36.36
CA GLY A 644 28.51 1.48 -34.98
C GLY A 644 28.89 2.85 -34.45
N ARG A 645 28.58 3.95 -35.18
CA ARG A 645 28.93 5.32 -34.76
C ARG A 645 27.83 5.92 -33.90
N VAL A 646 28.18 6.51 -32.77
CA VAL A 646 27.25 7.21 -31.88
C VAL A 646 27.29 8.71 -32.12
N SER A 647 26.11 9.31 -32.30
CA SER A 647 25.93 10.75 -32.36
C SER A 647 25.81 11.31 -30.95
N MET A 648 26.45 12.46 -30.68
CA MET A 648 26.27 13.17 -29.41
C MET A 648 25.05 14.10 -29.40
N ASN A 649 24.17 13.96 -30.36
CA ASN A 649 22.86 14.64 -30.35
C ASN A 649 21.78 13.67 -29.88
N PHE A 650 21.25 13.94 -28.70
CA PHE A 650 20.19 13.21 -28.00
C PHE A 650 18.92 14.05 -27.88
N GLY A 651 18.65 14.87 -28.91
CA GLY A 651 17.44 15.69 -28.99
C GLY A 651 17.28 16.66 -27.83
N PRO A 652 16.18 16.57 -27.07
CA PRO A 652 15.88 17.51 -25.98
C PRO A 652 16.97 17.64 -24.91
N LEU A 653 17.78 16.59 -24.70
CA LEU A 653 18.84 16.62 -23.68
C LEU A 653 20.02 17.49 -24.04
N ASN A 654 20.23 17.79 -25.34
CA ASN A 654 21.32 18.68 -25.77
C ASN A 654 20.99 20.15 -25.54
N ARG A 655 19.74 20.48 -25.29
CA ARG A 655 19.29 21.86 -25.07
C ARG A 655 19.58 22.31 -23.64
N ILE A 656 19.53 23.63 -23.40
CA ILE A 656 19.53 24.21 -22.06
C ILE A 656 18.32 23.65 -21.31
N GLY A 657 18.49 23.23 -20.06
CA GLY A 657 17.42 22.56 -19.30
C GLY A 657 17.20 21.08 -19.64
N GLY A 658 18.06 20.48 -20.49
CA GLY A 658 17.99 19.04 -20.81
C GLY A 658 18.14 18.15 -19.57
N GLU A 659 18.94 18.58 -18.59
CA GLU A 659 19.09 17.93 -17.30
C GLU A 659 17.78 17.89 -16.49
N ARG A 660 16.94 18.94 -16.59
CA ARG A 660 15.63 18.99 -15.91
C ARG A 660 14.66 17.98 -16.51
N ARG A 661 14.67 17.80 -17.82
CA ARG A 661 13.88 16.80 -18.54
C ARG A 661 14.26 15.38 -18.11
N LEU A 662 15.55 15.11 -18.03
CA LEU A 662 16.05 13.83 -17.56
C LEU A 662 15.63 13.59 -16.09
N ASN A 663 15.80 14.56 -15.20
CA ASN A 663 15.42 14.46 -13.80
C ASN A 663 13.93 14.11 -13.63
N VAL A 664 13.06 14.78 -14.39
CA VAL A 664 11.62 14.48 -14.39
C VAL A 664 11.39 13.02 -14.79
N ALA A 665 11.97 12.58 -15.89
CA ALA A 665 11.73 11.25 -16.43
C ALA A 665 12.22 10.12 -15.51
N VAL A 666 13.43 10.25 -14.93
CA VAL A 666 14.03 9.21 -14.09
C VAL A 666 13.43 9.12 -12.68
N SER A 667 12.54 10.05 -12.31
CA SER A 667 11.86 10.07 -11.01
C SER A 667 10.39 9.64 -11.06
N ARG A 668 9.93 9.00 -12.17
CA ARG A 668 8.50 8.65 -12.38
C ARG A 668 8.10 7.28 -11.85
N ALA A 669 9.05 6.42 -11.52
CA ALA A 669 8.77 5.06 -11.04
C ALA A 669 8.48 5.02 -9.53
N ARG A 670 7.47 4.23 -9.14
CA ARG A 670 7.19 3.95 -7.72
C ARG A 670 7.92 2.71 -7.22
N TYR A 671 8.03 1.65 -8.03
CA TYR A 671 8.62 0.37 -7.62
C TYR A 671 9.80 -0.10 -8.47
N GLU A 672 9.76 0.10 -9.78
CA GLU A 672 10.79 -0.42 -10.69
C GLU A 672 10.96 0.49 -11.91
N MET A 673 12.20 0.65 -12.35
CA MET A 673 12.54 1.31 -13.61
C MET A 673 13.45 0.40 -14.44
N ILE A 674 13.03 0.12 -15.67
CA ILE A 674 13.77 -0.71 -16.61
C ILE A 674 14.13 0.13 -17.83
N ILE A 675 15.41 0.27 -18.09
CA ILE A 675 15.93 1.01 -19.20
C ILE A 675 16.26 0.04 -20.34
N PHE A 676 15.57 0.16 -21.46
CA PHE A 676 15.88 -0.56 -22.70
C PHE A 676 16.75 0.35 -23.57
N SER A 677 17.97 -0.06 -23.85
CA SER A 677 18.88 0.78 -24.61
C SER A 677 19.89 -0.02 -25.41
N THR A 678 20.12 0.45 -26.64
CA THR A 678 21.26 0.06 -27.48
C THR A 678 22.49 0.93 -27.16
N LEU A 679 22.29 2.09 -26.50
CA LEU A 679 23.32 3.01 -26.06
C LEU A 679 23.83 2.59 -24.68
N ARG A 680 25.14 2.50 -24.50
CA ARG A 680 25.81 2.27 -23.21
C ARG A 680 26.52 3.54 -22.73
N SER A 681 26.77 3.60 -21.44
CA SER A 681 27.42 4.75 -20.81
C SER A 681 28.80 5.05 -21.37
N ASP A 682 29.60 4.03 -21.71
CA ASP A 682 30.94 4.13 -22.28
C ASP A 682 30.93 4.70 -23.73
N MET A 683 29.83 4.58 -24.46
CA MET A 683 29.68 5.09 -25.82
C MET A 683 29.47 6.62 -25.87
N ILE A 684 29.18 7.25 -24.73
CA ILE A 684 28.96 8.71 -24.65
C ILE A 684 30.30 9.39 -24.36
N ASP A 685 30.80 10.12 -25.35
CA ASP A 685 32.04 10.89 -25.25
C ASP A 685 31.75 12.35 -24.89
N LEU A 686 31.97 12.70 -23.63
CA LEU A 686 31.75 14.07 -23.10
C LEU A 686 32.71 15.11 -23.67
N ASN A 687 33.83 14.72 -24.32
CA ASN A 687 34.71 15.68 -25.01
C ASN A 687 34.07 16.22 -26.29
N ARG A 688 33.02 15.59 -26.81
CA ARG A 688 32.31 15.96 -28.04
C ARG A 688 31.02 16.77 -27.77
N THR A 689 30.70 17.04 -26.50
CA THR A 689 29.49 17.78 -26.12
C THR A 689 29.73 18.54 -24.82
N SER A 690 29.19 19.74 -24.70
CA SER A 690 29.18 20.52 -23.45
C SER A 690 27.82 20.47 -22.74
N SER A 691 26.88 19.65 -23.21
CA SER A 691 25.53 19.58 -22.67
C SER A 691 25.52 18.89 -21.29
N ILE A 692 24.96 19.58 -20.29
CA ILE A 692 24.77 19.07 -18.95
C ILE A 692 23.78 17.89 -18.96
N GLY A 693 22.73 17.97 -19.79
CA GLY A 693 21.75 16.89 -19.92
C GLY A 693 22.36 15.61 -20.48
N VAL A 694 23.30 15.71 -21.44
CA VAL A 694 24.01 14.54 -21.98
C VAL A 694 24.99 13.96 -20.94
N ALA A 695 25.65 14.81 -20.18
CA ALA A 695 26.49 14.35 -19.08
C ALA A 695 25.66 13.63 -18.00
N GLY A 696 24.48 14.15 -17.70
CA GLY A 696 23.50 13.50 -16.80
C GLY A 696 23.06 12.14 -17.32
N LEU A 697 22.75 12.04 -18.64
CA LEU A 697 22.39 10.76 -19.28
C LEU A 697 23.50 9.73 -19.14
N LYS A 698 24.74 10.10 -19.42
CA LYS A 698 25.88 9.18 -19.25
C LYS A 698 25.95 8.62 -17.85
N ARG A 699 25.87 9.49 -16.83
CA ARG A 699 25.89 9.09 -15.42
C ARG A 699 24.68 8.24 -15.04
N PHE A 700 23.51 8.54 -15.59
CA PHE A 700 22.30 7.74 -15.35
C PHE A 700 22.40 6.33 -15.94
N LEU A 701 22.90 6.20 -17.18
CA LEU A 701 23.15 4.88 -17.78
C LEU A 701 24.19 4.10 -16.98
N GLU A 702 25.28 4.77 -16.57
CA GLU A 702 26.29 4.15 -15.69
C GLU A 702 25.70 3.68 -14.35
N TYR A 703 24.81 4.47 -13.76
CA TYR A 703 24.08 4.10 -12.58
C TYR A 703 23.18 2.87 -12.80
N ALA A 704 22.46 2.82 -13.91
CA ALA A 704 21.59 1.69 -14.27
C ALA A 704 22.36 0.41 -14.62
N GLU A 705 23.56 0.54 -15.18
CA GLU A 705 24.46 -0.58 -15.51
C GLU A 705 25.13 -1.18 -14.26
N LYS A 706 25.59 -0.34 -13.34
CA LYS A 706 26.45 -0.75 -12.21
C LYS A 706 25.72 -0.89 -10.88
N GLY A 707 24.54 -0.29 -10.76
CA GLY A 707 23.76 -0.23 -9.52
C GLY A 707 24.28 0.77 -8.49
N THR A 708 23.49 0.98 -7.44
CA THR A 708 23.66 2.06 -6.44
C THR A 708 25.01 2.03 -5.70
N ARG A 709 25.51 0.85 -5.32
CA ARG A 709 26.72 0.71 -4.48
C ARG A 709 28.01 1.10 -5.21
N ASN A 710 28.09 0.85 -6.50
CA ASN A 710 29.32 1.07 -7.25
C ASN A 710 29.46 2.50 -7.80
N THR A 711 28.36 3.23 -7.90
CA THR A 711 28.35 4.55 -8.56
C THR A 711 28.31 5.70 -7.56
N LEU A 712 27.58 5.58 -6.44
CA LEU A 712 27.39 6.63 -5.45
C LEU A 712 28.33 6.52 -4.24
N GLY A 713 28.91 5.36 -4.00
CA GLY A 713 29.83 5.10 -2.87
C GLY A 713 31.18 5.80 -2.94
N SER A 714 31.54 6.37 -4.10
CA SER A 714 32.83 7.07 -4.30
C SER A 714 32.75 8.59 -4.03
N SER A 715 31.58 9.14 -3.74
CA SER A 715 31.37 10.59 -3.61
C SER A 715 31.07 11.06 -2.17
N LEU A 716 30.93 10.17 -1.21
CA LEU A 716 30.84 10.56 0.19
C LEU A 716 32.24 10.75 0.74
N PRO A 717 32.59 11.90 1.35
CA PRO A 717 33.84 12.04 2.05
C PRO A 717 33.88 10.97 3.15
N SER A 718 34.81 10.03 3.02
CA SER A 718 35.19 9.15 4.12
C SER A 718 35.59 10.04 5.30
N LEU A 719 34.78 10.06 6.34
CA LEU A 719 35.21 10.57 7.63
C LEU A 719 36.47 9.83 8.02
N PRO A 720 37.43 10.51 8.67
CA PRO A 720 38.69 9.87 9.07
C PRO A 720 38.37 8.62 9.90
N GLU A 721 38.98 7.52 9.53
CA GLU A 721 39.09 6.30 10.33
C GLU A 721 39.50 6.63 11.75
N GLU A 722 38.92 5.93 12.74
CA GLU A 722 39.22 5.88 14.16
C GLU A 722 38.33 6.68 15.12
N THR A 723 37.02 6.55 14.94
CA THR A 723 36.15 6.49 16.12
C THR A 723 35.42 5.15 16.09
N VAL A 724 35.80 4.26 16.98
CA VAL A 724 35.10 2.97 17.19
C VAL A 724 33.67 3.34 17.63
N SER A 725 32.76 3.39 16.72
CA SER A 725 31.37 3.71 17.03
C SER A 725 30.73 2.55 17.80
N ILE A 726 29.80 2.86 18.68
CA ILE A 726 29.10 1.84 19.47
C ILE A 726 28.33 0.89 18.56
N GLU A 727 27.83 1.38 17.43
CA GLU A 727 27.09 0.63 16.42
C GLU A 727 27.99 -0.47 15.80
N ASN A 728 29.24 -0.13 15.49
CA ASN A 728 30.19 -1.08 14.94
C ASN A 728 30.57 -2.17 15.96
N ILE A 729 30.76 -1.83 17.24
CA ILE A 729 31.02 -2.80 18.31
C ILE A 729 29.83 -3.77 18.42
N ILE A 730 28.62 -3.26 18.41
CA ILE A 730 27.39 -4.09 18.48
C ILE A 730 27.28 -4.97 17.24
N ALA A 731 27.48 -4.40 16.05
CA ALA A 731 27.42 -5.14 14.79
C ALA A 731 28.42 -6.29 14.74
N ASP A 732 29.66 -6.06 15.15
CA ASP A 732 30.73 -7.09 15.19
C ASP A 732 30.43 -8.18 16.21
N LYS A 733 29.88 -7.82 17.36
CA LYS A 733 29.43 -8.80 18.34
C LYS A 733 28.29 -9.67 17.79
N LEU A 734 27.33 -9.07 17.14
CA LEU A 734 26.23 -9.81 16.50
C LEU A 734 26.72 -10.72 15.38
N ARG A 735 27.67 -10.25 14.55
CA ARG A 735 28.31 -11.08 13.52
C ARG A 735 29.05 -12.27 14.14
N SER A 736 29.75 -12.07 15.27
CA SER A 736 30.42 -13.16 15.99
C SER A 736 29.48 -14.21 16.56
N LEU A 737 28.21 -13.86 16.76
CA LEU A 737 27.14 -14.75 17.18
C LEU A 737 26.43 -15.45 16.01
N GLY A 738 26.89 -15.23 14.78
CA GLY A 738 26.35 -15.89 13.57
C GLY A 738 25.21 -15.15 12.87
N TYR A 739 24.90 -13.91 13.28
CA TYR A 739 23.89 -13.10 12.57
C TYR A 739 24.50 -12.40 11.35
N THR A 740 23.72 -12.28 10.28
CA THR A 740 24.06 -11.41 9.16
C THR A 740 23.65 -9.99 9.50
N VAL A 741 24.62 -9.08 9.62
CA VAL A 741 24.39 -7.71 10.09
C VAL A 741 24.95 -6.71 9.09
N HIS A 742 24.10 -5.78 8.68
CA HIS A 742 24.44 -4.61 7.88
C HIS A 742 24.42 -3.35 8.75
N THR A 743 25.35 -2.45 8.49
CA THR A 743 25.43 -1.13 9.16
C THR A 743 25.20 -0.03 8.13
N ASP A 744 24.80 1.16 8.57
CA ASP A 744 24.57 2.33 7.72
C ASP A 744 23.62 2.06 6.55
N ILE A 745 22.49 1.41 6.82
CA ILE A 745 21.49 1.08 5.79
C ILE A 745 20.76 2.34 5.38
N GLY A 746 20.79 2.64 4.09
CA GLY A 746 20.15 3.82 3.49
C GLY A 746 21.13 4.65 2.66
N CYS A 747 20.61 5.37 1.67
CA CYS A 747 21.43 6.17 0.74
C CYS A 747 21.19 7.68 0.91
N SER A 748 20.37 8.11 1.87
CA SER A 748 20.08 9.50 2.18
C SER A 748 20.63 9.92 3.55
N GLY A 749 20.31 11.14 3.98
CA GLY A 749 20.64 11.63 5.32
C GLY A 749 19.93 10.89 6.46
N TYR A 750 18.91 10.10 6.17
CA TYR A 750 18.22 9.24 7.13
C TYR A 750 18.62 7.78 6.90
N LYS A 751 19.28 7.18 7.89
CA LYS A 751 19.83 5.83 7.84
C LYS A 751 19.39 4.99 9.03
N ILE A 752 19.46 3.69 8.89
CA ILE A 752 19.35 2.71 9.98
C ILE A 752 20.77 2.29 10.34
N ASP A 753 21.17 2.51 11.59
CA ASP A 753 22.53 2.27 12.03
C ASP A 753 22.89 0.78 11.99
N ILE A 754 21.98 -0.10 12.42
CA ILE A 754 22.18 -1.56 12.44
C ILE A 754 20.92 -2.26 11.96
N GLY A 755 21.04 -3.11 10.95
CA GLY A 755 20.00 -4.02 10.49
C GLY A 755 20.47 -5.48 10.58
N ILE A 756 19.60 -6.33 11.08
CA ILE A 756 19.84 -7.78 11.16
C ILE A 756 18.95 -8.45 10.13
N VAL A 757 19.55 -9.28 9.28
CA VAL A 757 18.81 -10.04 8.27
C VAL A 757 18.03 -11.16 8.94
N ASP A 758 16.73 -11.19 8.72
CA ASP A 758 15.91 -12.34 9.11
C ASP A 758 16.16 -13.49 8.11
N PRO A 759 16.66 -14.66 8.57
CA PRO A 759 16.95 -15.77 7.67
C PRO A 759 15.69 -16.40 7.06
N GLN A 760 14.50 -15.99 7.50
CA GLN A 760 13.23 -16.52 7.01
C GLN A 760 12.50 -15.58 6.03
N ASN A 761 13.01 -14.37 5.85
CA ASN A 761 12.43 -13.37 4.92
C ASN A 761 13.44 -12.93 3.87
#